data_82e11454aa121f0dbbf9cda2243f7b53
#
_entry.id   82e11454aa121f0dbbf9cda2243f7b53
#
_cell.length_a   1.000
_cell.length_b   1.000
_cell.length_c   1.000
_cell.angle_alpha   90.00
_cell.angle_beta   90.00
_cell.angle_gamma   90.00
#
_symmetry.space_group_name_H-M   'P 1'
#
loop_
_entity.id
_entity.type
_entity.pdbx_description
1 polymer ?
#
loop_
_entity_poly.entity_id
_entity_poly.type
_entity_poly.pdbx_seq_one_letter_code
_entity_poly.pdbx_strand_id
1 'polypeptide(L)'
;MSGLVHGDTLATRGECRRLAPGEILVRIGDQSDAVFLVTQGAVVASIPSADGEVEVGRSTAGEVIGEVAALAGLKRSATLRAVGGAVGDMAGDMAGDTEVVVVHAVDFAAWLDEHPDRSAEMAAAARQRLNTVHVAEIAVQMLGEAAHDLVPEMLAAAEWVDVEAGSVLFHEGDIADAAYFVLSGRLQATTVDRNGADRNGTDRDGALRVLNDIGRGEILGELAVIQRSPRTATITAMRDSTLARFAIADFERLLTSHPPLMLLVVRRMVARLTGNSRPVRTARSVTLVILADVPVDEIVEPMRRVIGEVGASAVLDSALVDAQLGHDGASQVSSTDIGDTRLSQYLYEVEGDHEHLIFVADRTPTPWSRRVIQRADSVVIVTSAHPDAQERHRVSEFLAACTDTRVPRWLAIMDSAGASRPTPAPSVSSREQFHEVHHLRRGNTGDLECLARLSVGTGVGLVLGGGGARGFAHLGVIRALREQGVPIDRMGGASMGSIFAALAGLYDDVDELTAVCSTQFDRLLDYTVPLVSLLKAKRITANLNNVMGGLDAEDTWTPFYCVSTNLTKSRLEVHRRGDLVTAIRASIAIPGVLPPVPFGDDLLVDGGVLDNVPADIMRADPSIGTVIAVDVAPPSGPGTREDYGMYLSGWQAMRRFVGRASSSSPYPGVGSVLIRTMITGSEGRRSKMKHDGTADLYLDLEMDGVGLLEFDKMTAVVERGYVAASPRIAEWLASRPELATGG
;
A
#
# COMPACT_ATOMS: atom_id res chain seq x y z
N MET A 1 0.18 -41.95 -6.28
CA MET A 1 1.49 -41.65 -6.92
C MET A 1 2.38 -42.87 -6.86
N SER A 2 2.16 -43.83 -7.70
CA SER A 2 2.99 -45.05 -7.81
C SER A 2 3.43 -45.17 -9.25
N GLY A 3 4.67 -44.80 -9.54
CA GLY A 3 5.15 -44.85 -10.91
C GLY A 3 6.64 -44.63 -11.10
N LEU A 4 7.41 -44.58 -10.05
CA LEU A 4 8.81 -44.23 -10.13
C LEU A 4 9.69 -45.45 -9.78
N VAL A 5 9.59 -46.58 -10.39
CA VAL A 5 10.69 -47.55 -10.34
C VAL A 5 10.30 -48.91 -10.86
N HIS A 6 10.58 -49.23 -12.06
CA HIS A 6 11.18 -50.52 -12.46
C HIS A 6 11.86 -50.25 -13.81
N GLY A 7 13.16 -49.93 -13.77
CA GLY A 7 13.99 -49.71 -14.94
C GLY A 7 14.80 -48.39 -14.99
N ASP A 8 14.71 -47.56 -13.96
CA ASP A 8 15.36 -46.24 -13.97
C ASP A 8 16.88 -46.37 -13.70
N THR A 9 17.66 -45.85 -14.61
CA THR A 9 19.12 -45.78 -14.56
C THR A 9 19.69 -44.89 -13.43
N LEU A 10 18.86 -44.18 -12.65
CA LEU A 10 19.30 -43.31 -11.56
C LEU A 10 19.99 -44.12 -10.44
N ALA A 11 19.46 -45.28 -10.08
CA ALA A 11 20.05 -46.15 -9.05
C ALA A 11 21.47 -46.62 -9.41
N THR A 12 21.81 -46.64 -10.71
CA THR A 12 23.16 -47.05 -11.18
C THR A 12 24.20 -45.94 -11.14
N ARG A 13 23.78 -44.69 -10.85
CA ARG A 13 24.63 -43.49 -10.82
C ARG A 13 25.10 -43.08 -9.41
N GLY A 14 24.77 -43.90 -8.38
CA GLY A 14 25.10 -43.58 -7.00
C GLY A 14 25.60 -44.77 -6.19
N GLU A 15 25.95 -44.49 -4.95
CA GLU A 15 26.45 -45.47 -4.00
C GLU A 15 25.32 -45.87 -3.00
N CYS A 16 25.14 -47.18 -2.77
CA CYS A 16 24.18 -47.66 -1.80
C CYS A 16 24.68 -47.42 -0.37
N ARG A 17 23.87 -46.81 0.46
CA ARG A 17 24.11 -46.58 1.89
C ARG A 17 22.99 -47.20 2.70
N ARG A 18 23.37 -47.99 3.71
CA ARG A 18 22.46 -48.62 4.68
C ARG A 18 22.43 -47.78 5.95
N LEU A 19 21.24 -47.51 6.46
CA LEU A 19 20.98 -46.66 7.63
C LEU A 19 20.23 -47.45 8.69
N ALA A 20 20.71 -47.39 9.92
CA ALA A 20 20.01 -47.94 11.07
C ALA A 20 18.73 -47.12 11.39
N PRO A 21 17.70 -47.72 11.97
CA PRO A 21 16.53 -47.01 12.45
C PRO A 21 16.90 -45.87 13.40
N GLY A 22 16.41 -44.63 13.11
CA GLY A 22 16.75 -43.42 13.86
C GLY A 22 18.00 -42.70 13.39
N GLU A 23 18.80 -43.27 12.48
CA GLU A 23 20.00 -42.62 11.94
C GLU A 23 19.62 -41.42 11.08
N ILE A 24 20.34 -40.30 11.28
CA ILE A 24 20.17 -39.06 10.51
C ILE A 24 20.99 -39.17 9.24
N LEU A 25 20.32 -39.00 8.09
CA LEU A 25 20.95 -38.97 6.77
C LEU A 25 21.55 -37.59 6.49
N VAL A 26 20.80 -36.54 6.73
CA VAL A 26 21.23 -35.14 6.65
C VAL A 26 20.47 -34.31 7.67
N ARG A 27 21.02 -33.17 8.08
CA ARG A 27 20.38 -32.20 8.98
C ARG A 27 19.90 -30.96 8.22
N ILE A 28 18.84 -30.34 8.70
CA ILE A 28 18.43 -29.02 8.24
C ILE A 28 19.61 -28.04 8.34
N GLY A 29 19.83 -27.23 7.29
CA GLY A 29 20.95 -26.29 7.20
C GLY A 29 22.26 -26.87 6.66
N ASP A 30 22.38 -28.21 6.49
CA ASP A 30 23.54 -28.83 5.86
C ASP A 30 23.67 -28.39 4.38
N GLN A 31 24.89 -28.40 3.85
CA GLN A 31 25.13 -28.23 2.42
C GLN A 31 24.53 -29.38 1.62
N SER A 32 24.02 -29.08 0.43
CA SER A 32 23.35 -30.06 -0.42
C SER A 32 24.19 -30.38 -1.65
N ASP A 33 24.86 -31.53 -1.62
CA ASP A 33 25.72 -32.04 -2.68
C ASP A 33 25.20 -33.35 -3.31
N ALA A 34 24.10 -33.90 -2.78
CA ALA A 34 23.55 -35.18 -3.24
C ALA A 34 22.03 -35.24 -3.10
N VAL A 35 21.41 -36.13 -3.87
CA VAL A 35 20.02 -36.59 -3.70
C VAL A 35 20.05 -38.05 -3.24
N PHE A 36 18.95 -38.52 -2.67
CA PHE A 36 18.85 -39.86 -2.14
C PHE A 36 17.64 -40.55 -2.75
N LEU A 37 17.83 -41.67 -3.40
CA LEU A 37 16.76 -42.58 -3.83
C LEU A 37 16.54 -43.63 -2.74
N VAL A 38 15.39 -43.64 -2.13
CA VAL A 38 15.03 -44.69 -1.15
C VAL A 38 14.78 -46.01 -1.90
N THR A 39 15.54 -47.06 -1.60
CA THR A 39 15.39 -48.37 -2.23
C THR A 39 14.72 -49.35 -1.32
N GLN A 40 14.86 -49.20 0.01
CA GLN A 40 14.18 -50.02 1.01
C GLN A 40 13.93 -49.21 2.28
N GLY A 41 12.83 -49.49 2.99
CA GLY A 41 12.46 -48.82 4.23
C GLY A 41 11.77 -47.48 4.00
N ALA A 42 11.92 -46.56 4.94
CA ALA A 42 11.35 -45.21 4.87
C ALA A 42 12.26 -44.15 5.50
N VAL A 43 12.15 -42.94 5.02
CA VAL A 43 12.82 -41.73 5.55
C VAL A 43 11.78 -40.71 5.93
N VAL A 44 11.88 -40.13 7.11
CA VAL A 44 11.05 -39.02 7.61
C VAL A 44 11.81 -37.73 7.48
N ALA A 45 11.15 -36.70 6.95
CA ALA A 45 11.59 -35.34 6.94
C ALA A 45 10.96 -34.59 8.13
N SER A 46 11.79 -33.85 8.91
CA SER A 46 11.33 -33.10 10.07
C SER A 46 11.98 -31.71 10.12
N ILE A 47 11.25 -30.75 10.75
CA ILE A 47 11.76 -29.42 11.06
C ILE A 47 11.81 -29.21 12.58
N PRO A 48 12.68 -28.31 13.09
CA PRO A 48 12.75 -28.02 14.52
C PRO A 48 11.49 -27.28 15.02
N SER A 49 11.07 -27.61 16.23
CA SER A 49 10.04 -26.93 17.01
C SER A 49 10.57 -26.68 18.42
N ALA A 50 9.86 -25.88 19.23
CA ALA A 50 10.25 -25.58 20.61
C ALA A 50 10.43 -26.84 21.46
N ASP A 51 9.64 -27.91 21.22
CA ASP A 51 9.64 -29.15 22.00
C ASP A 51 10.20 -30.36 21.25
N GLY A 52 10.91 -30.16 20.15
CA GLY A 52 11.50 -31.25 19.38
C GLY A 52 11.44 -31.04 17.88
N GLU A 53 11.14 -32.12 17.14
CA GLU A 53 11.05 -32.08 15.68
C GLU A 53 9.60 -32.36 15.24
N VAL A 54 9.09 -31.62 14.25
CA VAL A 54 7.78 -31.82 13.62
C VAL A 54 7.97 -32.56 12.30
N GLU A 55 7.28 -33.71 12.11
CA GLU A 55 7.27 -34.45 10.84
C GLU A 55 6.56 -33.59 9.76
N VAL A 56 7.26 -33.34 8.64
CA VAL A 56 6.73 -32.59 7.49
C VAL A 56 6.56 -33.49 6.26
N GLY A 57 7.03 -34.72 6.32
CA GLY A 57 6.85 -35.66 5.24
C GLY A 57 7.54 -37.02 5.51
N ARG A 58 7.05 -38.02 4.79
CA ARG A 58 7.60 -39.40 4.83
C ARG A 58 7.75 -39.89 3.41
N SER A 59 8.92 -40.47 3.12
CA SER A 59 9.22 -41.03 1.81
C SER A 59 9.57 -42.52 1.95
N THR A 60 9.09 -43.30 1.00
CA THR A 60 9.22 -44.77 0.97
C THR A 60 10.00 -45.24 -0.24
N ALA A 61 10.22 -46.53 -0.35
CA ALA A 61 10.96 -47.15 -1.46
C ALA A 61 10.40 -46.71 -2.83
N GLY A 62 11.27 -46.27 -3.71
CA GLY A 62 10.95 -45.75 -5.02
C GLY A 62 10.92 -44.20 -5.12
N GLU A 63 11.01 -43.50 -4.03
CA GLU A 63 10.97 -42.03 -4.03
C GLU A 63 12.37 -41.40 -3.91
N VAL A 64 12.58 -40.29 -4.61
CA VAL A 64 13.76 -39.45 -4.51
C VAL A 64 13.53 -38.37 -3.46
N ILE A 65 14.51 -38.14 -2.57
CA ILE A 65 14.46 -37.13 -1.51
C ILE A 65 15.72 -36.32 -1.49
N GLY A 66 15.63 -35.07 -0.95
CA GLY A 66 16.73 -34.13 -0.93
C GLY A 66 16.96 -33.43 -2.26
N GLU A 67 16.09 -33.67 -3.25
CA GLU A 67 16.13 -33.06 -4.58
C GLU A 67 15.91 -31.55 -4.53
N VAL A 68 15.04 -31.08 -3.62
CA VAL A 68 14.77 -29.66 -3.41
C VAL A 68 16.07 -28.87 -3.21
N ALA A 69 16.85 -29.29 -2.24
CA ALA A 69 18.09 -28.63 -1.90
C ALA A 69 19.20 -28.87 -2.95
N ALA A 70 19.27 -30.08 -3.50
CA ALA A 70 20.28 -30.43 -4.50
C ALA A 70 20.08 -29.72 -5.83
N LEU A 71 18.84 -29.67 -6.34
CA LEU A 71 18.50 -28.98 -7.58
C LEU A 71 18.59 -27.47 -7.42
N ALA A 72 18.18 -26.98 -6.27
CA ALA A 72 18.21 -25.56 -5.96
C ALA A 72 19.60 -25.07 -5.48
N GLY A 73 20.55 -25.95 -5.18
CA GLY A 73 21.84 -25.60 -4.57
C GLY A 73 21.68 -24.89 -3.22
N LEU A 74 20.59 -25.20 -2.52
CA LEU A 74 20.25 -24.62 -1.24
C LEU A 74 20.77 -25.49 -0.10
N LYS A 75 20.75 -24.98 1.11
CA LYS A 75 20.89 -25.79 2.32
C LYS A 75 19.70 -26.70 2.48
N ARG A 76 19.84 -27.80 3.20
CA ARG A 76 18.78 -28.74 3.49
C ARG A 76 17.62 -28.05 4.22
N SER A 77 16.40 -28.14 3.70
CA SER A 77 15.19 -27.52 4.27
C SER A 77 14.57 -28.35 5.39
N ALA A 78 15.00 -29.59 5.58
CA ALA A 78 14.53 -30.48 6.63
C ALA A 78 15.62 -31.46 7.07
N THR A 79 15.52 -31.97 8.29
CA THR A 79 16.32 -33.12 8.76
C THR A 79 15.70 -34.39 8.21
N LEU A 80 16.51 -35.23 7.55
CA LEU A 80 16.11 -36.53 7.03
C LEU A 80 16.58 -37.63 7.96
N ARG A 81 15.66 -38.48 8.46
CA ARG A 81 15.95 -39.56 9.42
C ARG A 81 15.37 -40.86 8.93
N ALA A 82 16.17 -41.92 8.98
CA ALA A 82 15.71 -43.28 8.66
C ALA A 82 14.70 -43.78 9.69
N VAL A 83 13.63 -44.38 9.22
CA VAL A 83 12.64 -45.07 10.06
C VAL A 83 12.59 -46.54 9.60
N GLY A 84 12.73 -47.47 10.52
CA GLY A 84 12.66 -48.88 10.16
C GLY A 84 11.38 -49.22 9.41
N GLY A 85 11.49 -49.88 8.27
CA GLY A 85 10.35 -50.26 7.46
C GLY A 85 9.58 -51.44 8.11
N ALA A 86 8.25 -51.27 8.23
CA ALA A 86 7.38 -52.42 8.51
C ALA A 86 7.34 -53.34 7.29
N VAL A 87 7.90 -54.48 7.37
CA VAL A 87 7.76 -55.54 6.36
C VAL A 87 6.47 -56.32 6.65
N GLY A 88 5.39 -55.98 5.94
CA GLY A 88 4.14 -56.76 5.88
C GLY A 88 3.23 -56.70 7.11
N ASP A 89 1.95 -56.95 6.90
CA ASP A 89 0.80 -56.94 7.82
C ASP A 89 0.87 -57.98 8.96
N MET A 90 2.03 -58.24 9.52
CA MET A 90 2.14 -59.06 10.72
C MET A 90 2.93 -58.33 11.79
N ALA A 91 2.26 -58.04 12.90
CA ALA A 91 2.83 -57.52 14.13
C ALA A 91 3.89 -58.50 14.66
N GLY A 92 5.17 -58.16 14.47
CA GLY A 92 6.29 -58.94 14.98
C GLY A 92 7.62 -58.27 14.69
N ASP A 93 8.20 -57.64 15.72
CA ASP A 93 9.53 -57.10 15.88
C ASP A 93 10.58 -57.49 14.83
N MET A 94 10.79 -56.69 13.82
CA MET A 94 12.10 -56.45 13.17
C MET A 94 12.01 -55.17 12.35
N ALA A 95 12.40 -54.01 12.92
CA ALA A 95 12.66 -52.79 12.17
C ALA A 95 13.84 -53.06 11.23
N GLY A 96 13.56 -53.31 9.95
CA GLY A 96 14.61 -53.46 8.92
C GLY A 96 15.35 -52.15 8.67
N ASP A 97 16.64 -52.25 8.33
CA ASP A 97 17.45 -51.08 7.93
C ASP A 97 16.82 -50.38 6.73
N THR A 98 17.00 -49.05 6.65
CA THR A 98 16.63 -48.25 5.48
C THR A 98 17.82 -48.25 4.51
N GLU A 99 17.57 -48.56 3.24
CA GLU A 99 18.60 -48.45 2.19
C GLU A 99 18.30 -47.28 1.26
N VAL A 100 19.31 -46.46 0.99
CA VAL A 100 19.24 -45.32 0.05
C VAL A 100 20.41 -45.37 -0.92
N VAL A 101 20.18 -44.99 -2.17
CA VAL A 101 21.26 -44.70 -3.13
C VAL A 101 21.57 -43.21 -3.10
N VAL A 102 22.80 -42.88 -2.79
CA VAL A 102 23.31 -41.51 -2.75
C VAL A 102 23.80 -41.11 -4.13
N VAL A 103 23.16 -40.21 -4.78
CA VAL A 103 23.54 -39.70 -6.13
C VAL A 103 24.03 -38.27 -6.00
N HIS A 104 25.23 -37.94 -6.49
CA HIS A 104 25.74 -36.58 -6.46
C HIS A 104 24.86 -35.63 -7.29
N ALA A 105 24.74 -34.39 -6.86
CA ALA A 105 23.88 -33.37 -7.51
C ALA A 105 24.22 -33.18 -9.00
N VAL A 106 25.51 -33.25 -9.36
CA VAL A 106 25.99 -33.14 -10.75
C VAL A 106 25.50 -34.31 -11.61
N ASP A 107 25.57 -35.54 -11.09
CA ASP A 107 25.12 -36.75 -11.80
C ASP A 107 23.60 -36.77 -11.91
N PHE A 108 22.92 -36.26 -10.89
CA PHE A 108 21.45 -36.12 -10.89
C PHE A 108 20.99 -35.06 -11.91
N ALA A 109 21.66 -33.91 -11.98
CA ALA A 109 21.37 -32.92 -13.00
C ALA A 109 21.56 -33.45 -14.43
N ALA A 110 22.67 -34.14 -14.68
CA ALA A 110 22.94 -34.79 -15.96
C ALA A 110 21.86 -35.85 -16.32
N TRP A 111 21.39 -36.59 -15.31
CA TRP A 111 20.30 -37.55 -15.51
C TRP A 111 18.97 -36.84 -15.89
N LEU A 112 18.67 -35.71 -15.28
CA LEU A 112 17.47 -34.91 -15.60
C LEU A 112 17.52 -34.32 -17.02
N ASP A 113 18.70 -33.87 -17.47
CA ASP A 113 18.91 -33.40 -18.84
C ASP A 113 18.63 -34.49 -19.89
N GLU A 114 18.96 -35.75 -19.55
CA GLU A 114 18.66 -36.90 -20.40
C GLU A 114 17.18 -37.31 -20.35
N HIS A 115 16.40 -36.85 -19.34
CA HIS A 115 15.01 -37.23 -19.10
C HIS A 115 14.11 -36.02 -18.85
N PRO A 116 13.80 -35.19 -19.89
CA PRO A 116 13.03 -33.96 -19.73
C PRO A 116 11.65 -34.12 -19.09
N ASP A 117 10.97 -35.22 -19.39
CA ASP A 117 9.64 -35.52 -18.82
C ASP A 117 9.73 -35.71 -17.28
N ARG A 118 10.81 -36.34 -16.80
CA ARG A 118 11.07 -36.50 -15.38
C ARG A 118 11.48 -35.23 -14.69
N SER A 119 12.16 -34.32 -15.40
CA SER A 119 12.53 -33.02 -14.92
C SER A 119 11.30 -32.20 -14.47
N ALA A 120 10.25 -32.17 -15.29
CA ALA A 120 9.01 -31.46 -14.96
C ALA A 120 8.27 -32.07 -13.75
N GLU A 121 8.20 -33.42 -13.69
CA GLU A 121 7.60 -34.14 -12.53
C GLU A 121 8.36 -33.85 -11.24
N MET A 122 9.70 -33.88 -11.29
CA MET A 122 10.56 -33.61 -10.13
C MET A 122 10.45 -32.16 -9.67
N ALA A 123 10.39 -31.19 -10.58
CA ALA A 123 10.17 -29.78 -10.25
C ALA A 123 8.82 -29.55 -9.54
N ALA A 124 7.75 -30.24 -10.01
CA ALA A 124 6.44 -30.17 -9.37
C ALA A 124 6.46 -30.78 -7.95
N ALA A 125 7.09 -31.96 -7.79
CA ALA A 125 7.24 -32.61 -6.50
C ALA A 125 8.08 -31.78 -5.52
N ALA A 126 9.16 -31.17 -5.99
CA ALA A 126 10.00 -30.29 -5.19
C ALA A 126 9.23 -29.06 -4.69
N ARG A 127 8.44 -28.40 -5.56
CA ARG A 127 7.56 -27.29 -5.16
C ARG A 127 6.53 -27.72 -4.10
N GLN A 128 5.88 -28.86 -4.30
CA GLN A 128 4.92 -29.36 -3.32
C GLN A 128 5.56 -29.60 -1.95
N ARG A 129 6.76 -30.17 -1.90
CA ARG A 129 7.49 -30.41 -0.64
C ARG A 129 7.92 -29.09 0.03
N LEU A 130 8.35 -28.11 -0.75
CA LEU A 130 8.61 -26.77 -0.23
C LEU A 130 7.38 -26.15 0.42
N ASN A 131 6.24 -26.17 -0.27
CA ASN A 131 4.99 -25.66 0.29
C ASN A 131 4.62 -26.38 1.60
N THR A 132 4.87 -27.68 1.68
CA THR A 132 4.70 -28.48 2.91
C THR A 132 5.57 -27.95 4.06
N VAL A 133 6.84 -27.70 3.81
CA VAL A 133 7.76 -27.13 4.81
C VAL A 133 7.29 -25.73 5.22
N HIS A 134 6.91 -24.88 4.27
CA HIS A 134 6.45 -23.51 4.56
C HIS A 134 5.18 -23.48 5.43
N VAL A 135 4.20 -24.38 5.17
CA VAL A 135 3.01 -24.51 6.06
C VAL A 135 3.43 -24.86 7.47
N ALA A 136 4.34 -25.85 7.59
CA ALA A 136 4.79 -26.31 8.88
C ALA A 136 5.55 -25.21 9.65
N GLU A 137 6.45 -24.48 8.99
CA GLU A 137 7.18 -23.34 9.58
C GLU A 137 6.23 -22.26 10.09
N ILE A 138 5.26 -21.86 9.27
CA ILE A 138 4.27 -20.85 9.66
C ILE A 138 3.41 -21.35 10.82
N ALA A 139 2.98 -22.62 10.79
CA ALA A 139 2.19 -23.21 11.86
C ALA A 139 2.98 -23.28 13.18
N VAL A 140 4.26 -23.68 13.14
CA VAL A 140 5.17 -23.67 14.29
C VAL A 140 5.36 -22.26 14.84
N GLN A 141 5.60 -21.29 13.98
CA GLN A 141 5.75 -19.89 14.39
C GLN A 141 4.49 -19.34 15.07
N MET A 142 3.30 -19.74 14.61
CA MET A 142 2.03 -19.21 15.10
C MET A 142 1.51 -19.91 16.36
N LEU A 143 1.76 -21.20 16.51
CA LEU A 143 1.13 -22.07 17.49
C LEU A 143 2.12 -22.69 18.48
N GLY A 144 3.43 -22.54 18.23
CA GLY A 144 4.47 -23.08 19.10
C GLY A 144 4.31 -24.59 19.32
N GLU A 145 4.24 -25.01 20.57
CA GLU A 145 4.09 -26.41 21.01
C GLU A 145 2.89 -27.14 20.36
N ALA A 146 1.77 -26.41 20.18
CA ALA A 146 0.56 -26.99 19.61
C ALA A 146 0.68 -27.37 18.12
N ALA A 147 1.76 -26.96 17.44
CA ALA A 147 1.98 -27.28 16.05
C ALA A 147 2.37 -28.75 15.84
N HIS A 148 2.94 -29.43 16.84
CA HIS A 148 3.48 -30.78 16.70
C HIS A 148 2.42 -31.79 16.21
N ASP A 149 1.25 -31.80 16.83
CA ASP A 149 0.16 -32.69 16.47
C ASP A 149 -0.69 -32.18 15.32
N LEU A 150 -0.75 -30.83 15.16
CA LEU A 150 -1.58 -30.18 14.15
C LEU A 150 -1.00 -30.26 12.74
N VAL A 151 0.31 -30.06 12.58
CA VAL A 151 0.96 -29.94 11.27
C VAL A 151 0.74 -31.18 10.40
N PRO A 152 0.94 -32.41 10.88
CA PRO A 152 0.69 -33.62 10.08
C PRO A 152 -0.76 -33.69 9.57
N GLU A 153 -1.75 -33.34 10.40
CA GLU A 153 -3.17 -33.34 10.01
C GLU A 153 -3.49 -32.23 9.02
N MET A 154 -2.92 -31.03 9.21
CA MET A 154 -3.03 -29.92 8.24
C MET A 154 -2.47 -30.32 6.89
N LEU A 155 -1.27 -30.90 6.85
CA LEU A 155 -0.62 -31.29 5.60
C LEU A 155 -1.38 -32.39 4.86
N ALA A 156 -1.99 -33.33 5.59
CA ALA A 156 -2.82 -34.40 5.01
C ALA A 156 -4.12 -33.84 4.39
N ALA A 157 -4.63 -32.71 4.88
CA ALA A 157 -5.88 -32.10 4.45
C ALA A 157 -5.69 -30.94 3.46
N ALA A 158 -4.46 -30.44 3.27
CA ALA A 158 -4.17 -29.27 2.45
C ALA A 158 -4.16 -29.60 0.95
N GLU A 159 -4.86 -28.78 0.16
CA GLU A 159 -4.73 -28.69 -1.30
C GLU A 159 -4.00 -27.42 -1.67
N TRP A 160 -3.02 -27.52 -2.58
CA TRP A 160 -2.24 -26.34 -2.99
C TRP A 160 -2.94 -25.59 -4.11
N VAL A 161 -3.07 -24.27 -3.95
CA VAL A 161 -3.72 -23.39 -4.93
C VAL A 161 -2.79 -22.20 -5.21
N ASP A 162 -2.38 -22.08 -6.47
CA ASP A 162 -1.67 -20.89 -6.95
C ASP A 162 -2.68 -19.94 -7.58
N VAL A 163 -2.62 -18.67 -7.19
CA VAL A 163 -3.51 -17.60 -7.66
C VAL A 163 -2.66 -16.50 -8.28
N GLU A 164 -2.84 -16.28 -9.56
CA GLU A 164 -2.11 -15.25 -10.29
C GLU A 164 -2.54 -13.84 -9.86
N ALA A 165 -1.61 -12.90 -9.93
CA ALA A 165 -1.87 -11.48 -9.67
C ALA A 165 -3.07 -10.97 -10.50
N GLY A 166 -4.00 -10.28 -9.83
CA GLY A 166 -5.23 -9.78 -10.46
C GLY A 166 -6.40 -10.77 -10.52
N SER A 167 -6.16 -12.06 -10.28
CA SER A 167 -7.22 -13.08 -10.28
C SER A 167 -8.08 -13.03 -9.02
N VAL A 168 -9.37 -13.35 -9.18
CA VAL A 168 -10.32 -13.44 -8.07
C VAL A 168 -10.35 -14.88 -7.57
N LEU A 169 -10.09 -15.07 -6.27
CA LEU A 169 -10.16 -16.38 -5.63
C LEU A 169 -11.62 -16.83 -5.42
N PHE A 170 -12.48 -15.93 -4.97
CA PHE A 170 -13.94 -16.09 -4.88
C PHE A 170 -14.64 -14.73 -4.76
N HIS A 171 -15.93 -14.67 -5.13
CA HIS A 171 -16.73 -13.45 -5.05
C HIS A 171 -17.57 -13.36 -3.78
N GLU A 172 -17.90 -12.14 -3.36
CA GLU A 172 -18.92 -11.89 -2.33
C GLU A 172 -20.26 -12.53 -2.76
N GLY A 173 -20.86 -13.29 -1.86
CA GLY A 173 -22.11 -14.01 -2.11
C GLY A 173 -21.96 -15.45 -2.62
N ASP A 174 -20.75 -15.86 -3.02
CA ASP A 174 -20.49 -17.25 -3.41
C ASP A 174 -20.73 -18.21 -2.24
N ILE A 175 -21.04 -19.47 -2.56
CA ILE A 175 -21.17 -20.52 -1.55
C ILE A 175 -19.76 -20.82 -1.00
N ALA A 176 -19.62 -20.77 0.33
CA ALA A 176 -18.37 -21.13 0.97
C ALA A 176 -18.16 -22.65 0.85
N ASP A 177 -17.02 -23.06 0.31
CA ASP A 177 -16.62 -24.45 0.08
C ASP A 177 -15.33 -24.84 0.81
N ALA A 178 -14.52 -23.85 1.20
CA ALA A 178 -13.22 -24.04 1.83
C ALA A 178 -12.80 -22.83 2.67
N ALA A 179 -11.82 -23.03 3.55
CA ALA A 179 -10.97 -22.01 4.13
C ALA A 179 -9.58 -22.08 3.51
N TYR A 180 -8.84 -20.99 3.52
CA TYR A 180 -7.52 -20.90 2.90
C TYR A 180 -6.50 -20.32 3.88
N PHE A 181 -5.27 -20.81 3.77
CA PHE A 181 -4.13 -20.33 4.52
C PHE A 181 -3.08 -19.77 3.56
N VAL A 182 -2.67 -18.53 3.74
CA VAL A 182 -1.75 -17.85 2.81
C VAL A 182 -0.31 -18.23 3.14
N LEU A 183 0.39 -18.84 2.17
CA LEU A 183 1.80 -19.22 2.29
C LEU A 183 2.72 -18.11 1.79
N SER A 184 2.39 -17.57 0.64
CA SER A 184 3.10 -16.45 0.05
C SER A 184 2.13 -15.58 -0.74
N GLY A 185 2.53 -14.34 -1.01
CA GLY A 185 1.72 -13.41 -1.77
C GLY A 185 0.94 -12.41 -0.91
N ARG A 186 0.01 -11.72 -1.55
CA ARG A 186 -0.89 -10.75 -0.92
C ARG A 186 -2.23 -10.74 -1.62
N LEU A 187 -3.29 -10.80 -0.84
CA LEU A 187 -4.66 -10.74 -1.33
C LEU A 187 -5.37 -9.54 -0.71
N GLN A 188 -6.43 -9.08 -1.35
CA GLN A 188 -7.25 -7.96 -0.87
C GLN A 188 -8.70 -8.41 -0.78
N ALA A 189 -9.32 -8.11 0.37
CA ALA A 189 -10.74 -8.29 0.59
C ALA A 189 -11.50 -7.01 0.23
N THR A 190 -12.49 -7.12 -0.66
CA THR A 190 -13.36 -6.02 -1.06
C THR A 190 -14.82 -6.43 -0.93
N THR A 191 -15.70 -5.45 -0.66
CA THR A 191 -17.15 -5.65 -0.66
C THR A 191 -17.82 -4.56 -1.48
N VAL A 192 -18.99 -4.87 -2.03
CA VAL A 192 -19.84 -3.87 -2.67
C VAL A 192 -20.60 -3.12 -1.59
N ASP A 193 -20.43 -1.81 -1.53
CA ASP A 193 -21.16 -0.98 -0.58
C ASP A 193 -22.65 -0.92 -0.98
N ARG A 194 -23.46 -1.85 -0.46
CA ARG A 194 -24.90 -1.94 -0.71
C ARG A 194 -25.70 -0.98 0.15
N ASN A 195 -25.09 -0.43 1.19
CA ASN A 195 -25.70 0.55 2.10
C ASN A 195 -25.14 1.95 1.87
N GLY A 196 -24.69 2.24 0.66
CA GLY A 196 -24.08 3.49 0.24
C GLY A 196 -24.96 4.73 0.30
N ALA A 197 -26.00 4.72 1.10
CA ALA A 197 -26.49 5.90 1.75
C ALA A 197 -25.51 6.27 2.87
N ASP A 198 -24.38 6.88 2.50
CA ASP A 198 -23.73 7.79 3.42
C ASP A 198 -24.85 8.60 4.08
N ARG A 199 -24.79 8.88 5.38
CA ARG A 199 -25.80 9.69 6.09
C ARG A 199 -26.12 11.02 5.41
N ASN A 200 -25.50 11.31 4.26
CA ASN A 200 -25.68 12.45 3.37
C ASN A 200 -26.42 12.14 2.07
N GLY A 201 -27.03 10.95 1.89
CA GLY A 201 -27.93 10.66 0.76
C GLY A 201 -27.27 10.55 -0.62
N THR A 202 -25.95 10.35 -0.71
CA THR A 202 -25.26 10.10 -1.98
C THR A 202 -25.20 8.60 -2.25
N ASP A 203 -25.96 8.16 -3.25
CA ASP A 203 -25.91 6.80 -3.79
C ASP A 203 -24.50 6.49 -4.31
N ARG A 204 -23.73 5.73 -3.52
CA ARG A 204 -22.53 5.00 -3.98
C ARG A 204 -22.90 3.54 -4.32
N ASP A 205 -24.04 3.36 -4.95
CA ASP A 205 -24.47 2.02 -5.37
C ASP A 205 -23.43 1.43 -6.32
N GLY A 206 -22.71 0.40 -5.85
CA GLY A 206 -21.70 -0.32 -6.62
C GLY A 206 -20.23 0.07 -6.40
N ALA A 207 -19.90 1.02 -5.52
CA ALA A 207 -18.49 1.31 -5.22
C ALA A 207 -17.86 0.16 -4.41
N LEU A 208 -16.73 -0.37 -4.89
CA LEU A 208 -15.95 -1.36 -4.17
C LEU A 208 -15.28 -0.71 -2.96
N ARG A 209 -15.54 -1.26 -1.78
CA ARG A 209 -14.90 -0.87 -0.53
C ARG A 209 -13.85 -1.91 -0.16
N VAL A 210 -12.60 -1.49 -0.01
CA VAL A 210 -11.52 -2.33 0.54
C VAL A 210 -11.80 -2.53 2.04
N LEU A 211 -11.81 -3.79 2.47
CA LEU A 211 -11.99 -4.17 3.88
C LEU A 211 -10.64 -4.33 4.57
N ASN A 212 -9.75 -5.13 3.99
CA ASN A 212 -8.39 -5.36 4.47
C ASN A 212 -7.51 -6.02 3.41
N ASP A 213 -6.20 -5.94 3.62
CA ASP A 213 -5.21 -6.74 2.92
C ASP A 213 -4.89 -8.00 3.76
N ILE A 214 -4.60 -9.09 3.07
CA ILE A 214 -4.37 -10.41 3.64
C ILE A 214 -3.02 -10.92 3.14
N GLY A 215 -2.13 -11.27 4.04
CA GLY A 215 -0.78 -11.68 3.70
C GLY A 215 -0.37 -13.04 4.27
N ARG A 216 0.93 -13.36 4.13
CA ARG A 216 1.52 -14.61 4.61
C ARG A 216 1.12 -14.92 6.05
N GLY A 217 0.73 -16.18 6.31
CA GLY A 217 0.33 -16.66 7.62
C GLY A 217 -1.10 -16.29 8.03
N GLU A 218 -1.87 -15.61 7.18
CA GLU A 218 -3.25 -15.31 7.47
C GLU A 218 -4.21 -16.36 6.93
N ILE A 219 -5.38 -16.46 7.59
CA ILE A 219 -6.47 -17.37 7.21
C ILE A 219 -7.56 -16.50 6.57
N LEU A 220 -8.14 -16.97 5.48
CA LEU A 220 -9.24 -16.30 4.79
C LEU A 220 -10.37 -17.29 4.45
N GLY A 221 -11.59 -16.73 4.36
CA GLY A 221 -12.80 -17.51 4.13
C GLY A 221 -13.33 -18.26 5.35
N GLU A 222 -12.64 -18.19 6.48
CA GLU A 222 -12.99 -18.83 7.76
C GLU A 222 -14.33 -18.36 8.31
N LEU A 223 -14.64 -17.05 8.12
CA LEU A 223 -15.88 -16.46 8.63
C LEU A 223 -17.11 -17.13 8.02
N ALA A 224 -17.11 -17.29 6.70
CA ALA A 224 -18.22 -17.89 5.97
C ALA A 224 -18.37 -19.40 6.31
N VAL A 225 -17.26 -20.10 6.53
CA VAL A 225 -17.27 -21.52 6.95
C VAL A 225 -17.86 -21.65 8.36
N ILE A 226 -17.37 -20.87 9.32
CA ILE A 226 -17.82 -20.95 10.73
C ILE A 226 -19.29 -20.52 10.86
N GLN A 227 -19.72 -19.49 10.13
CA GLN A 227 -21.10 -19.02 10.16
C GLN A 227 -22.04 -19.81 9.25
N ARG A 228 -21.52 -20.73 8.41
CA ARG A 228 -22.27 -21.42 7.36
C ARG A 228 -23.07 -20.46 6.48
N SER A 229 -22.43 -19.37 6.10
CA SER A 229 -23.00 -18.28 5.31
C SER A 229 -22.28 -18.16 3.95
N PRO A 230 -22.87 -17.47 2.97
CA PRO A 230 -22.14 -17.10 1.75
C PRO A 230 -20.88 -16.26 2.07
N ARG A 231 -19.94 -16.20 1.11
CA ARG A 231 -18.74 -15.37 1.20
C ARG A 231 -19.11 -13.92 1.50
N THR A 232 -18.48 -13.33 2.50
CA THR A 232 -18.77 -11.97 2.99
C THR A 232 -18.01 -10.87 2.25
N ALA A 233 -17.07 -11.25 1.39
CA ALA A 233 -16.24 -10.35 0.60
C ALA A 233 -15.74 -11.04 -0.67
N THR A 234 -15.39 -10.25 -1.68
CA THR A 234 -14.61 -10.70 -2.84
C THR A 234 -13.14 -10.67 -2.49
N ILE A 235 -12.42 -11.76 -2.74
CA ILE A 235 -10.98 -11.86 -2.52
C ILE A 235 -10.25 -11.87 -3.86
N THR A 236 -9.35 -10.89 -4.04
CA THR A 236 -8.53 -10.75 -5.24
C THR A 236 -7.05 -10.83 -4.88
N ALA A 237 -6.26 -11.58 -5.64
CA ALA A 237 -4.81 -11.60 -5.49
C ALA A 237 -4.21 -10.28 -6.01
N MET A 238 -3.48 -9.58 -5.14
CA MET A 238 -2.78 -8.34 -5.50
C MET A 238 -1.45 -8.63 -6.17
N ARG A 239 -0.85 -9.77 -5.86
CA ARG A 239 0.34 -10.35 -6.47
C ARG A 239 0.22 -11.87 -6.52
N ASP A 240 1.09 -12.54 -7.26
CA ASP A 240 1.10 -14.00 -7.28
C ASP A 240 1.13 -14.56 -5.87
N SER A 241 0.20 -15.46 -5.58
CA SER A 241 -0.05 -15.95 -4.23
C SER A 241 -0.20 -17.46 -4.22
N THR A 242 0.43 -18.13 -3.26
CA THR A 242 0.28 -19.58 -3.01
C THR A 242 -0.49 -19.79 -1.72
N LEU A 243 -1.52 -20.60 -1.77
CA LEU A 243 -2.44 -20.87 -0.67
C LEU A 243 -2.53 -22.37 -0.38
N ALA A 244 -2.74 -22.72 0.89
CA ALA A 244 -3.24 -24.02 1.28
C ALA A 244 -4.75 -23.95 1.47
N ARG A 245 -5.50 -24.69 0.65
CA ARG A 245 -6.96 -24.82 0.70
C ARG A 245 -7.35 -25.99 1.59
N PHE A 246 -8.31 -25.76 2.48
CA PHE A 246 -8.91 -26.79 3.35
C PHE A 246 -10.40 -26.87 3.07
N ALA A 247 -10.90 -28.02 2.64
CA ALA A 247 -12.33 -28.25 2.52
C ALA A 247 -13.05 -28.01 3.86
N ILE A 248 -14.32 -27.60 3.83
CA ILE A 248 -15.08 -27.26 5.07
C ILE A 248 -14.96 -28.36 6.13
N ALA A 249 -15.20 -29.61 5.75
CA ALA A 249 -15.19 -30.74 6.68
C ALA A 249 -13.83 -30.94 7.37
N ASP A 250 -12.74 -30.72 6.62
CA ASP A 250 -11.39 -30.86 7.13
C ASP A 250 -11.04 -29.67 8.03
N PHE A 251 -11.43 -28.46 7.64
CA PHE A 251 -11.20 -27.26 8.46
C PHE A 251 -11.99 -27.32 9.78
N GLU A 252 -13.28 -27.73 9.76
CA GLU A 252 -14.10 -27.93 10.97
C GLU A 252 -13.48 -29.02 11.87
N ARG A 253 -12.97 -30.11 11.28
CA ARG A 253 -12.28 -31.17 12.03
C ARG A 253 -11.02 -30.63 12.71
N LEU A 254 -10.15 -29.93 11.99
CA LEU A 254 -8.93 -29.30 12.52
C LEU A 254 -9.23 -28.34 13.67
N LEU A 255 -10.24 -27.49 13.54
CA LEU A 255 -10.65 -26.57 14.60
C LEU A 255 -11.15 -27.31 15.84
N THR A 256 -11.86 -28.42 15.66
CA THR A 256 -12.44 -29.18 16.77
C THR A 256 -11.39 -30.03 17.49
N SER A 257 -10.46 -30.63 16.74
CA SER A 257 -9.39 -31.48 17.29
C SER A 257 -8.27 -30.65 17.93
N HIS A 258 -8.07 -29.39 17.50
CA HIS A 258 -6.97 -28.55 17.95
C HIS A 258 -7.47 -27.20 18.52
N PRO A 259 -7.85 -27.13 19.81
CA PRO A 259 -8.34 -25.90 20.44
C PRO A 259 -7.41 -24.68 20.31
N PRO A 260 -6.06 -24.78 20.31
CA PRO A 260 -5.17 -23.67 20.06
C PRO A 260 -5.37 -23.02 18.69
N LEU A 261 -5.60 -23.80 17.62
CA LEU A 261 -5.91 -23.28 16.30
C LEU A 261 -7.25 -22.53 16.31
N MET A 262 -8.28 -23.10 16.94
CA MET A 262 -9.58 -22.44 17.09
C MET A 262 -9.44 -21.08 17.79
N LEU A 263 -8.69 -21.03 18.90
CA LEU A 263 -8.46 -19.80 19.65
C LEU A 263 -7.71 -18.75 18.81
N LEU A 264 -6.74 -19.18 18.00
CA LEU A 264 -6.03 -18.30 17.08
C LEU A 264 -6.96 -17.69 16.04
N VAL A 265 -7.81 -18.52 15.40
CA VAL A 265 -8.80 -18.09 14.41
C VAL A 265 -9.76 -17.07 15.03
N VAL A 266 -10.32 -17.37 16.21
CA VAL A 266 -11.24 -16.47 16.92
C VAL A 266 -10.56 -15.14 17.27
N ARG A 267 -9.34 -15.15 17.81
CA ARG A 267 -8.59 -13.92 18.12
C ARG A 267 -8.37 -13.04 16.89
N ARG A 268 -8.04 -13.64 15.75
CA ARG A 268 -7.87 -12.93 14.47
C ARG A 268 -9.18 -12.36 13.95
N MET A 269 -10.26 -13.12 14.04
CA MET A 269 -11.60 -12.63 13.67
C MET A 269 -12.01 -11.41 14.51
N VAL A 270 -11.84 -11.50 15.84
CA VAL A 270 -12.15 -10.37 16.74
C VAL A 270 -11.28 -9.16 16.42
N ALA A 271 -9.99 -9.34 16.20
CA ALA A 271 -9.09 -8.26 15.83
C ALA A 271 -9.51 -7.56 14.52
N ARG A 272 -9.95 -8.32 13.51
CA ARG A 272 -10.50 -7.77 12.25
C ARG A 272 -11.80 -6.99 12.47
N LEU A 273 -12.72 -7.52 13.27
CA LEU A 273 -14.01 -6.89 13.55
C LEU A 273 -13.88 -5.60 14.38
N THR A 274 -12.89 -5.54 15.26
CA THR A 274 -12.66 -4.36 16.14
C THR A 274 -11.75 -3.31 15.51
N GLY A 275 -11.25 -3.53 14.28
CA GLY A 275 -10.26 -2.66 13.66
C GLY A 275 -8.87 -2.67 14.32
N ASN A 276 -8.67 -3.55 15.31
CA ASN A 276 -7.42 -3.73 16.05
C ASN A 276 -6.48 -4.78 15.39
N SER A 277 -6.81 -5.23 14.20
CA SER A 277 -5.88 -6.06 13.43
C SER A 277 -4.70 -5.19 13.02
N ARG A 278 -3.57 -5.33 13.73
CA ARG A 278 -2.30 -5.01 13.08
C ARG A 278 -2.19 -6.00 11.92
N PRO A 279 -2.12 -5.53 10.66
CA PRO A 279 -1.83 -6.45 9.56
C PRO A 279 -0.58 -7.22 9.95
N VAL A 280 -0.59 -8.54 9.77
CA VAL A 280 0.67 -9.30 9.79
C VAL A 280 1.55 -8.58 8.77
N ARG A 281 2.71 -8.08 9.21
CA ARG A 281 3.62 -7.32 8.37
C ARG A 281 4.11 -8.27 7.28
N THR A 282 3.39 -8.30 6.17
CA THR A 282 3.93 -8.85 4.93
C THR A 282 4.92 -7.84 4.39
N ALA A 283 6.07 -8.31 3.98
CA ALA A 283 7.06 -7.46 3.34
C ALA A 283 6.38 -6.62 2.26
N ARG A 284 6.49 -5.30 2.37
CA ARG A 284 6.04 -4.39 1.31
C ARG A 284 7.13 -4.31 0.26
N SER A 285 6.77 -4.57 -0.98
CA SER A 285 7.72 -4.63 -2.08
C SER A 285 7.41 -3.58 -3.14
N VAL A 286 8.46 -2.89 -3.59
CA VAL A 286 8.40 -1.97 -4.72
C VAL A 286 9.34 -2.45 -5.81
N THR A 287 8.86 -2.48 -7.06
CA THR A 287 9.72 -2.71 -8.23
C THR A 287 10.04 -1.40 -8.92
N LEU A 288 11.32 -1.08 -9.03
CA LEU A 288 11.84 0.06 -9.75
C LEU A 288 12.22 -0.36 -11.16
N VAL A 289 11.63 0.29 -12.16
CA VAL A 289 11.97 0.17 -13.58
C VAL A 289 12.65 1.48 -14.00
N ILE A 290 13.98 1.53 -13.99
CA ILE A 290 14.75 2.76 -14.21
C ILE A 290 15.14 2.83 -15.69
N LEU A 291 14.40 3.64 -16.45
CA LEU A 291 14.60 3.88 -17.87
C LEU A 291 15.35 5.17 -18.16
N ALA A 292 15.23 6.16 -17.28
CA ALA A 292 15.98 7.41 -17.34
C ALA A 292 17.49 7.15 -17.36
N ASP A 293 18.25 8.04 -18.00
CA ASP A 293 19.72 7.95 -18.07
C ASP A 293 20.36 8.53 -16.80
N VAL A 294 20.20 7.78 -15.71
CA VAL A 294 20.77 8.07 -14.40
C VAL A 294 21.38 6.81 -13.81
N PRO A 295 22.44 6.91 -12.98
CA PRO A 295 22.95 5.78 -12.23
C PRO A 295 21.87 5.17 -11.34
N VAL A 296 21.77 3.85 -11.30
CA VAL A 296 20.78 3.13 -10.48
C VAL A 296 20.91 3.51 -9.00
N ASP A 297 22.15 3.62 -8.50
CA ASP A 297 22.42 3.97 -7.11
C ASP A 297 21.97 5.38 -6.73
N GLU A 298 21.89 6.32 -7.69
CA GLU A 298 21.36 7.67 -7.45
C GLU A 298 19.89 7.63 -6.99
N ILE A 299 19.13 6.63 -7.42
CA ILE A 299 17.73 6.43 -7.07
C ILE A 299 17.59 5.44 -5.88
N VAL A 300 18.26 4.32 -5.99
CA VAL A 300 18.06 3.19 -5.06
C VAL A 300 18.60 3.50 -3.66
N GLU A 301 19.77 4.12 -3.55
CA GLU A 301 20.42 4.30 -2.25
C GLU A 301 19.69 5.28 -1.31
N PRO A 302 19.16 6.44 -1.76
CA PRO A 302 18.31 7.28 -0.92
C PRO A 302 17.03 6.55 -0.48
N MET A 303 16.40 5.79 -1.38
CA MET A 303 15.19 5.03 -1.04
C MET A 303 15.50 3.92 -0.01
N ARG A 304 16.58 3.16 -0.22
CA ARG A 304 17.02 2.10 0.70
C ARG A 304 17.29 2.63 2.10
N ARG A 305 17.93 3.81 2.19
CA ARG A 305 18.23 4.45 3.49
C ARG A 305 16.93 4.73 4.26
N VAL A 306 15.98 5.42 3.65
CA VAL A 306 14.72 5.81 4.29
C VAL A 306 13.86 4.59 4.64
N ILE A 307 13.76 3.62 3.73
CA ILE A 307 13.02 2.38 3.98
C ILE A 307 13.69 1.58 5.11
N GLY A 308 15.02 1.57 5.18
CA GLY A 308 15.79 0.90 6.23
C GLY A 308 15.62 1.51 7.63
N GLU A 309 15.24 2.78 7.74
CA GLU A 309 14.88 3.43 9.01
C GLU A 309 13.54 2.94 9.56
N VAL A 310 12.67 2.48 8.67
CA VAL A 310 11.31 2.00 9.02
C VAL A 310 11.32 0.52 9.40
N GLY A 311 12.19 -0.29 8.78
CA GLY A 311 12.28 -1.72 9.04
C GLY A 311 13.39 -2.40 8.26
N ALA A 312 13.61 -3.68 8.53
CA ALA A 312 14.60 -4.47 7.79
C ALA A 312 14.28 -4.46 6.29
N SER A 313 15.24 -4.05 5.48
CA SER A 313 15.05 -3.88 4.03
C SER A 313 16.17 -4.54 3.22
N ALA A 314 15.82 -5.06 2.03
CA ALA A 314 16.77 -5.56 1.06
C ALA A 314 16.52 -4.96 -0.33
N VAL A 315 17.62 -4.82 -1.09
CA VAL A 315 17.59 -4.45 -2.51
C VAL A 315 18.01 -5.67 -3.32
N LEU A 316 17.25 -6.00 -4.35
CA LEU A 316 17.49 -7.15 -5.22
C LEU A 316 17.44 -6.71 -6.69
N ASP A 317 18.53 -6.95 -7.42
CA ASP A 317 18.60 -6.88 -8.87
C ASP A 317 19.00 -8.25 -9.44
N SER A 318 18.95 -8.39 -10.77
CA SER A 318 19.29 -9.64 -11.44
C SER A 318 20.72 -10.10 -11.18
N ALA A 319 21.68 -9.18 -11.16
CA ALA A 319 23.10 -9.48 -10.98
C ALA A 319 23.41 -9.94 -9.54
N LEU A 320 22.82 -9.26 -8.54
CA LEU A 320 22.95 -9.66 -7.14
C LEU A 320 22.35 -11.06 -6.91
N VAL A 321 21.19 -11.33 -7.47
CA VAL A 321 20.52 -12.63 -7.36
C VAL A 321 21.35 -13.72 -8.03
N ASP A 322 21.91 -13.49 -9.21
CA ASP A 322 22.81 -14.42 -9.89
C ASP A 322 24.05 -14.71 -9.04
N ALA A 323 24.66 -13.68 -8.46
CA ALA A 323 25.80 -13.83 -7.56
C ALA A 323 25.48 -14.65 -6.30
N GLN A 324 24.31 -14.40 -5.67
CA GLN A 324 23.88 -15.14 -4.48
C GLN A 324 23.56 -16.62 -4.80
N LEU A 325 22.98 -16.86 -5.95
CA LEU A 325 22.69 -18.21 -6.42
C LEU A 325 23.93 -18.89 -7.08
N GLY A 326 25.04 -18.18 -7.27
CA GLY A 326 26.31 -18.72 -7.77
C GLY A 326 26.30 -19.19 -9.22
N HIS A 327 25.38 -18.65 -10.04
CA HIS A 327 25.22 -19.03 -11.43
C HIS A 327 24.71 -17.84 -12.26
N ASP A 328 25.42 -17.49 -13.32
CA ASP A 328 25.01 -16.43 -14.24
C ASP A 328 23.68 -16.80 -14.93
N GLY A 329 22.72 -15.91 -14.92
CA GLY A 329 21.38 -16.12 -15.48
C GLY A 329 20.41 -16.89 -14.57
N ALA A 330 20.76 -17.18 -13.32
CA ALA A 330 19.86 -17.80 -12.35
C ALA A 330 18.58 -16.97 -12.10
N SER A 331 18.66 -15.64 -12.19
CA SER A 331 17.52 -14.73 -12.09
C SER A 331 16.62 -14.78 -13.32
N GLN A 332 17.13 -15.24 -14.48
CA GLN A 332 16.43 -15.20 -15.77
C GLN A 332 15.67 -16.49 -16.09
N VAL A 333 15.58 -17.42 -15.13
CA VAL A 333 14.87 -18.70 -15.34
C VAL A 333 13.37 -18.49 -15.50
N SER A 334 12.75 -19.28 -16.38
CA SER A 334 11.29 -19.32 -16.56
C SER A 334 10.62 -20.06 -15.39
N SER A 335 9.34 -19.75 -15.11
CA SER A 335 8.55 -20.46 -14.09
C SER A 335 8.36 -21.95 -14.35
N THR A 336 8.65 -22.42 -15.57
CA THR A 336 8.60 -23.84 -15.94
C THR A 336 9.93 -24.56 -15.79
N ASP A 337 11.02 -23.84 -15.54
CA ASP A 337 12.34 -24.40 -15.38
C ASP A 337 12.57 -24.95 -13.98
N ILE A 338 13.42 -25.95 -13.87
CA ILE A 338 13.82 -26.55 -12.60
C ILE A 338 14.54 -25.54 -11.70
N GLY A 339 15.29 -24.60 -12.30
CA GLY A 339 15.98 -23.50 -11.63
C GLY A 339 15.00 -22.51 -10.96
N ASP A 340 13.73 -22.47 -11.39
CA ASP A 340 12.69 -21.67 -10.78
C ASP A 340 12.48 -21.97 -9.28
N THR A 341 12.58 -23.24 -8.91
CA THR A 341 12.46 -23.66 -7.50
C THR A 341 13.51 -22.98 -6.62
N ARG A 342 14.75 -22.87 -7.12
CA ARG A 342 15.85 -22.22 -6.41
C ARG A 342 15.62 -20.72 -6.24
N LEU A 343 15.26 -20.05 -7.33
CA LEU A 343 14.97 -18.63 -7.32
C LEU A 343 13.78 -18.30 -6.44
N SER A 344 12.70 -19.10 -6.57
CA SER A 344 11.49 -18.93 -5.76
C SER A 344 11.73 -19.15 -4.26
N GLN A 345 12.55 -20.14 -3.89
CA GLN A 345 12.92 -20.35 -2.50
C GLN A 345 13.77 -19.21 -1.95
N TYR A 346 14.78 -18.76 -2.71
CA TYR A 346 15.60 -17.62 -2.31
C TYR A 346 14.74 -16.36 -2.08
N LEU A 347 13.85 -16.05 -3.00
CA LEU A 347 12.95 -14.90 -2.85
C LEU A 347 12.00 -15.06 -1.64
N TYR A 348 11.52 -16.27 -1.38
CA TYR A 348 10.69 -16.57 -0.20
C TYR A 348 11.45 -16.35 1.12
N GLU A 349 12.71 -16.77 1.21
CA GLU A 349 13.58 -16.55 2.37
C GLU A 349 13.83 -15.06 2.59
N VAL A 350 14.19 -14.33 1.53
CA VAL A 350 14.41 -12.87 1.61
C VAL A 350 13.14 -12.13 2.02
N GLU A 351 11.97 -12.52 1.48
CA GLU A 351 10.66 -11.97 1.90
C GLU A 351 10.32 -12.29 3.37
N GLY A 352 10.82 -13.41 3.88
CA GLY A 352 10.64 -13.81 5.28
C GLY A 352 11.50 -13.03 6.26
N ASP A 353 12.71 -12.66 5.84
CA ASP A 353 13.72 -12.01 6.68
C ASP A 353 13.62 -10.47 6.68
N HIS A 354 12.88 -9.88 5.73
CA HIS A 354 12.80 -8.43 5.54
C HIS A 354 11.36 -7.92 5.56
N GLU A 355 11.16 -6.74 6.16
CA GLU A 355 9.87 -6.06 6.17
C GLU A 355 9.61 -5.29 4.87
N HIS A 356 10.68 -4.94 4.15
CA HIS A 356 10.60 -4.15 2.92
C HIS A 356 11.57 -4.68 1.87
N LEU A 357 11.11 -4.72 0.61
CA LEU A 357 11.92 -5.14 -0.54
C LEU A 357 11.89 -4.09 -1.65
N ILE A 358 13.07 -3.78 -2.16
CA ILE A 358 13.24 -2.96 -3.36
C ILE A 358 13.77 -3.89 -4.45
N PHE A 359 12.93 -4.20 -5.42
CA PHE A 359 13.37 -4.90 -6.62
C PHE A 359 13.79 -3.89 -7.68
N VAL A 360 14.91 -4.15 -8.32
CA VAL A 360 15.36 -3.38 -9.48
C VAL A 360 15.22 -4.26 -10.72
N ALA A 361 14.31 -3.87 -11.62
CA ALA A 361 14.11 -4.55 -12.89
C ALA A 361 15.24 -4.24 -13.86
N ASP A 362 15.50 -5.15 -14.79
CA ASP A 362 16.39 -4.87 -15.91
C ASP A 362 15.80 -3.76 -16.80
N ARG A 363 16.60 -3.10 -17.62
CA ARG A 363 16.15 -2.03 -18.53
C ARG A 363 15.22 -2.51 -19.67
N THR A 364 14.98 -3.80 -19.78
CA THR A 364 14.04 -4.45 -20.71
C THR A 364 13.21 -5.47 -19.95
N PRO A 365 12.00 -5.83 -20.40
CA PRO A 365 11.13 -6.77 -19.71
C PRO A 365 11.62 -8.23 -19.84
N THR A 366 12.74 -8.54 -19.18
CA THR A 366 13.32 -9.88 -19.07
C THR A 366 12.46 -10.80 -18.19
N PRO A 367 12.75 -12.11 -18.09
CA PRO A 367 12.10 -13.00 -17.13
C PRO A 367 12.21 -12.51 -15.69
N TRP A 368 13.38 -11.97 -15.24
CA TRP A 368 13.54 -11.32 -13.96
C TRP A 368 12.60 -10.14 -13.79
N SER A 369 12.59 -9.21 -14.75
CA SER A 369 11.74 -8.02 -14.69
C SER A 369 10.26 -8.38 -14.54
N ARG A 370 9.77 -9.36 -15.29
CA ARG A 370 8.38 -9.83 -15.21
C ARG A 370 8.06 -10.43 -13.84
N ARG A 371 8.98 -11.25 -13.32
CA ARG A 371 8.84 -11.89 -12.00
C ARG A 371 8.73 -10.87 -10.88
N VAL A 372 9.62 -9.87 -10.83
CA VAL A 372 9.59 -8.86 -9.77
C VAL A 372 8.39 -7.91 -9.88
N ILE A 373 7.89 -7.66 -11.09
CA ILE A 373 6.64 -6.93 -11.31
C ILE A 373 5.45 -7.70 -10.73
N GLN A 374 5.35 -9.00 -10.95
CA GLN A 374 4.27 -9.85 -10.44
C GLN A 374 4.32 -10.04 -8.91
N ARG A 375 5.50 -9.88 -8.31
CA ARG A 375 5.73 -9.99 -6.86
C ARG A 375 5.64 -8.66 -6.11
N ALA A 376 5.61 -7.53 -6.81
CA ALA A 376 5.61 -6.21 -6.19
C ALA A 376 4.21 -5.78 -5.71
N ASP A 377 4.16 -4.99 -4.65
CA ASP A 377 2.97 -4.27 -4.21
C ASP A 377 2.74 -2.98 -5.01
N SER A 378 3.81 -2.43 -5.60
CA SER A 378 3.77 -1.30 -6.52
C SER A 378 4.92 -1.36 -7.53
N VAL A 379 4.69 -0.83 -8.71
CA VAL A 379 5.72 -0.70 -9.76
C VAL A 379 5.93 0.78 -10.06
N VAL A 380 7.15 1.24 -9.93
CA VAL A 380 7.56 2.62 -10.23
C VAL A 380 8.38 2.63 -11.51
N ILE A 381 7.87 3.24 -12.57
CA ILE A 381 8.61 3.44 -13.83
C ILE A 381 9.23 4.83 -13.78
N VAL A 382 10.56 4.87 -13.70
CA VAL A 382 11.33 6.11 -13.69
C VAL A 382 11.76 6.46 -15.10
N THR A 383 11.32 7.60 -15.60
CA THR A 383 11.59 8.09 -16.97
C THR A 383 12.13 9.52 -16.93
N SER A 384 12.82 9.93 -17.98
CA SER A 384 13.29 11.31 -18.15
C SER A 384 12.12 12.28 -18.37
N ALA A 385 12.25 13.53 -17.98
CA ALA A 385 11.27 14.59 -18.26
C ALA A 385 11.04 14.79 -19.78
N HIS A 386 12.05 14.48 -20.59
CA HIS A 386 11.97 14.55 -22.06
C HIS A 386 12.46 13.23 -22.67
N PRO A 387 11.68 12.13 -22.54
CA PRO A 387 12.09 10.82 -23.02
C PRO A 387 12.21 10.80 -24.55
N ASP A 388 13.26 10.16 -25.05
CA ASP A 388 13.42 9.91 -26.48
C ASP A 388 12.45 8.81 -26.97
N ALA A 389 12.50 8.50 -28.27
CA ALA A 389 11.61 7.50 -28.86
C ALA A 389 11.85 6.09 -28.30
N GLN A 390 13.10 5.76 -27.96
CA GLN A 390 13.47 4.45 -27.43
C GLN A 390 12.99 4.31 -25.97
N GLU A 391 13.15 5.35 -25.17
CA GLU A 391 12.68 5.36 -23.79
C GLU A 391 11.15 5.24 -23.72
N ARG A 392 10.42 6.00 -24.55
CA ARG A 392 8.95 5.87 -24.68
C ARG A 392 8.52 4.47 -25.10
N HIS A 393 9.25 3.84 -26.03
CA HIS A 393 8.98 2.47 -26.44
C HIS A 393 9.14 1.49 -25.27
N ARG A 394 10.23 1.61 -24.49
CA ARG A 394 10.45 0.78 -23.29
C ARG A 394 9.36 0.98 -22.23
N VAL A 395 8.92 2.22 -21.99
CA VAL A 395 7.76 2.47 -21.10
C VAL A 395 6.56 1.65 -21.57
N SER A 396 6.27 1.65 -22.87
CA SER A 396 5.15 0.89 -23.43
C SER A 396 5.32 -0.63 -23.29
N GLU A 397 6.54 -1.16 -23.43
CA GLU A 397 6.84 -2.58 -23.22
C GLU A 397 6.63 -3.01 -21.77
N PHE A 398 7.06 -2.18 -20.79
CA PHE A 398 6.84 -2.46 -19.39
C PHE A 398 5.36 -2.33 -19.01
N LEU A 399 4.63 -1.37 -19.54
CA LEU A 399 3.18 -1.27 -19.34
C LEU A 399 2.46 -2.50 -19.89
N ALA A 400 2.87 -3.03 -21.05
CA ALA A 400 2.35 -4.27 -21.58
C ALA A 400 2.67 -5.47 -20.66
N ALA A 401 3.86 -5.52 -20.06
CA ALA A 401 4.23 -6.55 -19.09
C ALA A 401 3.41 -6.47 -17.77
N CYS A 402 2.83 -5.31 -17.48
CA CYS A 402 1.96 -5.11 -16.31
C CYS A 402 0.47 -5.31 -16.62
N THR A 403 0.08 -5.68 -17.85
CA THR A 403 -1.34 -5.68 -18.27
C THR A 403 -2.17 -6.68 -17.49
N ASP A 404 -1.59 -7.82 -17.16
CA ASP A 404 -2.27 -8.91 -16.45
C ASP A 404 -2.23 -8.76 -14.92
N THR A 405 -1.61 -7.69 -14.41
CA THR A 405 -1.51 -7.43 -12.98
C THR A 405 -2.38 -6.26 -12.54
N ARG A 406 -2.97 -6.33 -11.35
CA ARG A 406 -3.65 -5.20 -10.70
C ARG A 406 -2.71 -4.35 -9.84
N VAL A 407 -1.43 -4.60 -9.92
CA VAL A 407 -0.41 -3.86 -9.17
C VAL A 407 -0.46 -2.38 -9.54
N PRO A 408 -0.52 -1.46 -8.55
CA PRO A 408 -0.45 -0.03 -8.81
C PRO A 408 0.82 0.35 -9.56
N ARG A 409 0.65 1.11 -10.64
CA ARG A 409 1.75 1.60 -11.49
C ARG A 409 1.91 3.08 -11.26
N TRP A 410 3.10 3.49 -10.89
CA TRP A 410 3.47 4.88 -10.67
C TRP A 410 4.45 5.32 -11.75
N LEU A 411 4.27 6.51 -12.26
CA LEU A 411 5.22 7.16 -13.16
C LEU A 411 6.05 8.15 -12.34
N ALA A 412 7.36 7.97 -12.33
CA ALA A 412 8.28 8.92 -11.73
C ALA A 412 9.05 9.65 -12.84
N ILE A 413 8.81 10.94 -12.97
CA ILE A 413 9.42 11.79 -14.00
C ILE A 413 10.65 12.44 -13.40
N MET A 414 11.83 12.13 -13.97
CA MET A 414 13.10 12.70 -13.55
C MET A 414 13.32 14.05 -14.25
N ASP A 415 13.07 15.11 -13.56
CA ASP A 415 13.34 16.48 -13.99
C ASP A 415 14.84 16.85 -13.81
N SER A 416 15.29 17.87 -14.53
CA SER A 416 16.67 18.34 -14.44
C SER A 416 16.99 18.88 -13.04
N ALA A 417 18.26 18.86 -12.68
CA ALA A 417 18.73 19.46 -11.43
C ALA A 417 18.39 20.97 -11.39
N GLY A 418 17.77 21.40 -10.28
CA GLY A 418 17.36 22.79 -10.10
C GLY A 418 16.17 23.23 -10.95
N ALA A 419 15.38 22.30 -11.49
CA ALA A 419 14.12 22.63 -12.17
C ALA A 419 13.19 23.40 -11.21
N SER A 420 12.74 24.57 -11.63
CA SER A 420 11.84 25.43 -10.84
C SER A 420 10.36 25.04 -10.98
N ARG A 421 10.03 24.23 -11.98
CA ARG A 421 8.67 23.72 -12.23
C ARG A 421 8.74 22.27 -12.71
N PRO A 422 7.77 21.44 -12.32
CA PRO A 422 7.64 20.08 -12.84
C PRO A 422 7.35 20.08 -14.35
N THR A 423 7.85 19.09 -15.06
CA THR A 423 7.52 18.84 -16.48
C THR A 423 6.14 18.20 -16.57
N PRO A 424 5.17 18.77 -17.31
CA PRO A 424 3.82 18.23 -17.37
C PRO A 424 3.78 16.75 -17.80
N ALA A 425 3.14 15.90 -17.02
CA ALA A 425 3.07 14.44 -17.22
C ALA A 425 2.53 14.02 -18.61
N PRO A 426 1.54 14.71 -19.23
CA PRO A 426 1.05 14.34 -20.57
C PRO A 426 2.10 14.45 -21.67
N SER A 427 3.17 15.23 -21.45
CA SER A 427 4.28 15.34 -22.41
C SER A 427 5.20 14.10 -22.39
N VAL A 428 5.13 13.30 -21.35
CA VAL A 428 6.00 12.15 -21.12
C VAL A 428 5.34 10.85 -21.53
N SER A 429 4.12 10.58 -21.10
CA SER A 429 3.38 9.35 -21.38
C SER A 429 1.87 9.55 -21.20
N SER A 430 1.07 8.56 -21.67
CA SER A 430 -0.37 8.52 -21.39
C SER A 430 -0.60 8.28 -19.89
N ARG A 431 -0.95 9.35 -19.17
CA ARG A 431 -1.16 9.35 -17.72
C ARG A 431 -2.30 8.44 -17.25
N GLU A 432 -3.25 8.14 -18.13
CA GLU A 432 -4.40 7.26 -17.82
C GLU A 432 -3.96 5.82 -17.49
N GLN A 433 -2.76 5.44 -17.90
CA GLN A 433 -2.19 4.11 -17.66
C GLN A 433 -1.52 3.98 -16.29
N PHE A 434 -1.34 5.08 -15.57
CA PHE A 434 -0.69 5.11 -14.26
C PHE A 434 -1.70 5.48 -13.16
N HIS A 435 -1.51 4.90 -11.99
CA HIS A 435 -2.31 5.22 -10.80
C HIS A 435 -1.89 6.55 -10.19
N GLU A 436 -0.59 6.85 -10.20
CA GLU A 436 0.00 8.09 -9.72
C GLU A 436 1.14 8.56 -10.61
N VAL A 437 1.43 9.87 -10.53
CA VAL A 437 2.59 10.51 -11.13
C VAL A 437 3.38 11.20 -10.01
N HIS A 438 4.69 11.04 -10.04
CA HIS A 438 5.64 11.66 -9.12
C HIS A 438 6.68 12.43 -9.92
N HIS A 439 7.10 13.58 -9.44
CA HIS A 439 8.16 14.37 -10.03
C HIS A 439 9.40 14.31 -9.13
N LEU A 440 10.54 14.01 -9.74
CA LEU A 440 11.81 13.86 -9.06
C LEU A 440 12.82 14.82 -9.66
N ARG A 441 13.37 15.72 -8.86
CA ARG A 441 14.46 16.62 -9.29
C ARG A 441 15.79 15.89 -9.15
N ARG A 442 16.56 15.80 -10.21
CA ARG A 442 17.87 15.17 -10.18
C ARG A 442 18.76 15.80 -9.10
N GLY A 443 19.33 14.97 -8.23
CA GLY A 443 20.16 15.39 -7.10
C GLY A 443 19.39 15.91 -5.87
N ASN A 444 18.05 15.92 -5.90
CA ASN A 444 17.22 16.20 -4.72
C ASN A 444 16.84 14.87 -4.03
N THR A 445 17.48 14.59 -2.91
CA THR A 445 17.22 13.36 -2.13
C THR A 445 15.84 13.38 -1.49
N GLY A 446 15.30 14.55 -1.14
CA GLY A 446 13.98 14.69 -0.51
C GLY A 446 12.84 14.15 -1.38
N ASP A 447 12.91 14.32 -2.71
CA ASP A 447 11.92 13.79 -3.65
C ASP A 447 11.94 12.25 -3.66
N LEU A 448 13.14 11.65 -3.62
CA LEU A 448 13.32 10.20 -3.56
C LEU A 448 12.91 9.63 -2.19
N GLU A 449 13.17 10.36 -1.12
CA GLU A 449 12.73 10.00 0.23
C GLU A 449 11.20 10.02 0.36
N CYS A 450 10.55 11.02 -0.23
CA CYS A 450 9.09 11.08 -0.36
C CYS A 450 8.55 9.85 -1.10
N LEU A 451 9.10 9.56 -2.29
CA LEU A 451 8.71 8.39 -3.08
C LEU A 451 8.91 7.08 -2.29
N ALA A 452 10.01 6.97 -1.55
CA ALA A 452 10.32 5.80 -0.71
C ALA A 452 9.25 5.60 0.37
N ARG A 453 8.94 6.64 1.17
CA ARG A 453 7.92 6.55 2.24
C ARG A 453 6.54 6.21 1.68
N LEU A 454 6.14 6.83 0.58
CA LEU A 454 4.87 6.53 -0.08
C LEU A 454 4.81 5.10 -0.58
N SER A 455 5.91 4.58 -1.17
CA SER A 455 5.94 3.22 -1.74
C SER A 455 5.76 2.12 -0.69
N VAL A 456 6.20 2.36 0.55
CA VAL A 456 6.05 1.40 1.66
C VAL A 456 4.90 1.75 2.62
N GLY A 457 4.10 2.80 2.29
CA GLY A 457 2.90 3.15 3.05
C GLY A 457 3.18 3.81 4.40
N THR A 458 4.31 4.50 4.53
CA THR A 458 4.70 5.26 5.72
C THR A 458 4.69 6.76 5.48
N GLY A 459 4.17 7.20 4.33
CA GLY A 459 4.08 8.60 3.95
C GLY A 459 3.33 9.45 4.97
N VAL A 460 3.72 10.72 5.07
CA VAL A 460 3.08 11.72 5.93
C VAL A 460 2.20 12.64 5.07
N GLY A 461 0.90 12.60 5.33
CA GLY A 461 -0.10 13.42 4.63
C GLY A 461 -0.49 14.65 5.46
N LEU A 462 -0.44 15.83 4.83
CA LEU A 462 -0.90 17.10 5.42
C LEU A 462 -2.20 17.55 4.78
N VAL A 463 -3.24 17.74 5.57
CA VAL A 463 -4.56 18.19 5.11
C VAL A 463 -4.89 19.57 5.67
N LEU A 464 -5.16 20.52 4.78
CA LEU A 464 -5.40 21.93 5.10
C LEU A 464 -6.87 22.27 4.88
N GLY A 465 -7.52 22.71 5.95
CA GLY A 465 -8.94 23.07 5.93
C GLY A 465 -9.23 24.43 5.30
N GLY A 466 -10.49 24.65 4.91
CA GLY A 466 -10.98 25.93 4.44
C GLY A 466 -11.18 26.95 5.57
N GLY A 467 -10.96 28.25 5.27
CA GLY A 467 -11.13 29.31 6.27
C GLY A 467 -11.01 30.73 5.75
N GLY A 468 -10.98 30.92 4.43
CA GLY A 468 -10.74 32.23 3.81
C GLY A 468 -9.40 32.82 4.26
N ALA A 469 -9.32 34.11 4.60
CA ALA A 469 -8.09 34.78 5.03
C ALA A 469 -7.44 34.16 6.29
N ARG A 470 -8.20 33.41 7.12
CA ARG A 470 -7.63 32.62 8.22
C ARG A 470 -6.69 31.52 7.75
N GLY A 471 -6.89 31.04 6.51
CA GLY A 471 -6.04 30.05 5.86
C GLY A 471 -4.56 30.45 5.77
N PHE A 472 -4.20 31.72 5.87
CA PHE A 472 -2.80 32.14 5.96
C PHE A 472 -2.08 31.49 7.16
N ALA A 473 -2.79 31.04 8.19
CA ALA A 473 -2.21 30.29 9.31
C ALA A 473 -1.56 28.98 8.84
N HIS A 474 -2.03 28.38 7.72
CA HIS A 474 -1.43 27.18 7.15
C HIS A 474 0.04 27.36 6.78
N LEU A 475 0.43 28.56 6.29
CA LEU A 475 1.83 28.87 6.01
C LEU A 475 2.69 28.81 7.28
N GLY A 476 2.17 29.31 8.40
CA GLY A 476 2.83 29.21 9.71
C GLY A 476 2.97 27.75 10.18
N VAL A 477 1.96 26.92 9.92
CA VAL A 477 2.01 25.48 10.25
C VAL A 477 3.03 24.75 9.37
N ILE A 478 3.02 25.00 8.06
CA ILE A 478 3.98 24.39 7.12
C ILE A 478 5.41 24.77 7.51
N ARG A 479 5.64 26.06 7.89
CA ARG A 479 6.92 26.51 8.42
C ARG A 479 7.32 25.70 9.66
N ALA A 480 6.43 25.57 10.64
CA ALA A 480 6.70 24.85 11.88
C ALA A 480 6.99 23.35 11.64
N LEU A 481 6.29 22.70 10.72
CA LEU A 481 6.53 21.30 10.35
C LEU A 481 7.92 21.13 9.70
N ARG A 482 8.23 21.97 8.71
CA ARG A 482 9.53 21.93 8.00
C ARG A 482 10.71 22.23 8.92
N GLU A 483 10.61 23.27 9.77
CA GLU A 483 11.66 23.63 10.75
C GLU A 483 11.90 22.51 11.78
N GLN A 484 10.88 21.70 12.09
CA GLN A 484 11.00 20.57 13.03
C GLN A 484 11.31 19.24 12.32
N GLY A 485 11.63 19.27 11.02
CA GLY A 485 12.05 18.09 10.26
C GLY A 485 10.92 17.09 9.98
N VAL A 486 9.64 17.50 10.08
CA VAL A 486 8.51 16.63 9.73
C VAL A 486 8.39 16.52 8.21
N PRO A 487 8.54 15.34 7.61
CA PRO A 487 8.35 15.18 6.18
C PRO A 487 6.88 15.42 5.81
N ILE A 488 6.66 15.95 4.61
CA ILE A 488 5.31 16.14 4.06
C ILE A 488 5.32 15.49 2.68
N ASP A 489 4.74 14.29 2.60
CA ASP A 489 4.81 13.44 1.40
C ASP A 489 3.58 13.56 0.51
N ARG A 490 2.46 14.06 1.04
CA ARG A 490 1.24 14.33 0.29
C ARG A 490 0.49 15.50 0.87
N MET A 491 0.00 16.37 0.00
CA MET A 491 -0.79 17.53 0.36
C MET A 491 -2.25 17.34 0.00
N GLY A 492 -3.15 17.73 0.91
CA GLY A 492 -4.58 17.75 0.64
C GLY A 492 -5.24 19.02 1.15
N GLY A 493 -6.34 19.46 0.52
CA GLY A 493 -7.03 20.63 1.06
C GLY A 493 -8.41 20.92 0.49
N ALA A 494 -9.11 21.81 1.20
CA ALA A 494 -10.38 22.36 0.78
C ALA A 494 -10.33 23.91 0.80
N SER A 495 -11.03 24.56 -0.10
CA SER A 495 -11.13 26.01 -0.16
C SER A 495 -9.74 26.68 -0.12
N MET A 496 -9.50 27.63 0.79
CA MET A 496 -8.19 28.28 0.94
C MET A 496 -7.06 27.28 1.23
N GLY A 497 -7.35 26.19 1.96
CA GLY A 497 -6.40 25.11 2.19
C GLY A 497 -5.92 24.43 0.91
N SER A 498 -6.76 24.35 -0.13
CA SER A 498 -6.36 23.81 -1.44
C SER A 498 -5.30 24.66 -2.14
N ILE A 499 -5.39 26.00 -2.02
CA ILE A 499 -4.39 26.91 -2.58
C ILE A 499 -3.04 26.70 -1.89
N PHE A 500 -3.03 26.67 -0.55
CA PHE A 500 -1.78 26.53 0.20
C PHE A 500 -1.19 25.12 0.06
N ALA A 501 -2.02 24.10 -0.05
CA ALA A 501 -1.57 22.74 -0.33
C ALA A 501 -0.87 22.64 -1.71
N ALA A 502 -1.46 23.23 -2.75
CA ALA A 502 -0.87 23.23 -4.09
C ALA A 502 0.41 24.08 -4.14
N LEU A 503 0.40 25.28 -3.54
CA LEU A 503 1.59 26.14 -3.49
C LEU A 503 2.73 25.48 -2.71
N ALA A 504 2.46 24.88 -1.54
CA ALA A 504 3.47 24.18 -0.77
C ALA A 504 3.95 22.88 -1.45
N GLY A 505 3.14 22.31 -2.34
CA GLY A 505 3.55 21.22 -3.23
C GLY A 505 4.44 21.66 -4.39
N LEU A 506 4.50 22.96 -4.70
CA LEU A 506 5.33 23.53 -5.76
C LEU A 506 6.58 24.24 -5.24
N TYR A 507 6.57 24.72 -3.99
CA TYR A 507 7.64 25.50 -3.37
C TYR A 507 8.09 24.86 -2.07
N ASP A 508 9.35 24.41 -2.02
CA ASP A 508 9.93 23.82 -0.81
C ASP A 508 10.38 24.88 0.19
N ASP A 509 10.86 26.02 -0.30
CA ASP A 509 11.30 27.13 0.55
C ASP A 509 10.10 27.92 1.07
N VAL A 510 10.01 28.10 2.39
CA VAL A 510 8.89 28.78 3.05
C VAL A 510 8.91 30.29 2.79
N ASP A 511 10.09 30.88 2.64
CA ASP A 511 10.23 32.33 2.38
C ASP A 511 9.80 32.61 0.95
N GLU A 512 10.20 31.78 -0.02
CA GLU A 512 9.73 31.85 -1.40
C GLU A 512 8.21 31.66 -1.48
N LEU A 513 7.67 30.64 -0.83
CA LEU A 513 6.24 30.38 -0.73
C LEU A 513 5.48 31.58 -0.17
N THR A 514 5.99 32.19 0.90
CA THR A 514 5.39 33.39 1.54
C THR A 514 5.47 34.61 0.62
N ALA A 515 6.57 34.80 -0.10
CA ALA A 515 6.74 35.87 -1.05
C ALA A 515 5.77 35.76 -2.24
N VAL A 516 5.60 34.55 -2.79
CA VAL A 516 4.59 34.27 -3.84
C VAL A 516 3.19 34.60 -3.32
N CYS A 517 2.83 34.13 -2.13
CA CYS A 517 1.53 34.42 -1.54
C CYS A 517 1.32 35.92 -1.35
N SER A 518 2.30 36.66 -0.83
CA SER A 518 2.17 38.12 -0.60
C SER A 518 1.88 38.88 -1.89
N THR A 519 2.47 38.45 -3.00
CA THR A 519 2.29 39.07 -4.31
C THR A 519 0.93 38.71 -4.94
N GLN A 520 0.52 37.44 -4.83
CA GLN A 520 -0.67 36.96 -5.52
C GLN A 520 -1.98 37.25 -4.77
N PHE A 521 -1.92 37.47 -3.46
CA PHE A 521 -3.11 37.81 -2.66
C PHE A 521 -3.38 39.30 -2.55
N ASP A 522 -2.55 40.18 -3.14
CA ASP A 522 -2.84 41.61 -3.19
C ASP A 522 -4.02 41.88 -4.14
N ARG A 523 -4.97 42.72 -3.68
CA ARG A 523 -6.13 43.20 -4.45
C ARG A 523 -6.95 42.15 -5.16
N LEU A 524 -7.22 41.01 -4.50
CA LEU A 524 -8.00 39.88 -5.08
C LEU A 524 -9.46 40.23 -5.38
N LEU A 525 -10.07 41.12 -4.62
CA LEU A 525 -11.52 41.38 -4.65
C LEU A 525 -11.90 42.19 -5.90
N ASP A 526 -12.63 41.57 -6.84
CA ASP A 526 -13.16 42.16 -8.06
C ASP A 526 -14.71 42.08 -8.05
N TYR A 527 -15.32 43.04 -7.35
CA TYR A 527 -16.79 43.10 -7.16
C TYR A 527 -17.56 43.16 -8.48
N THR A 528 -18.77 42.60 -8.46
CA THR A 528 -19.73 42.67 -9.58
C THR A 528 -21.16 42.88 -9.09
N VAL A 529 -22.09 43.08 -10.04
CA VAL A 529 -23.52 43.07 -9.72
C VAL A 529 -23.91 41.67 -9.22
N PRO A 530 -24.46 41.54 -8.01
CA PRO A 530 -24.61 40.23 -7.34
C PRO A 530 -25.83 39.42 -7.85
N LEU A 531 -25.86 39.10 -9.15
CA LEU A 531 -26.89 38.22 -9.73
C LEU A 531 -26.53 36.74 -9.54
N VAL A 532 -25.26 36.39 -9.65
CA VAL A 532 -24.74 35.01 -9.47
C VAL A 532 -23.81 34.97 -8.27
N SER A 533 -22.93 36.00 -8.12
CA SER A 533 -21.92 36.05 -7.07
C SER A 533 -21.55 37.52 -6.76
N LEU A 534 -20.92 37.77 -5.62
CA LEU A 534 -20.42 39.07 -5.22
C LEU A 534 -19.15 39.48 -5.98
N LEU A 535 -18.31 38.52 -6.37
CA LEU A 535 -17.05 38.69 -7.05
C LEU A 535 -17.08 38.04 -8.43
N LYS A 536 -16.34 38.62 -9.40
CA LYS A 536 -16.19 38.07 -10.77
C LYS A 536 -15.26 36.86 -10.81
N ALA A 537 -14.37 36.72 -9.87
CA ALA A 537 -13.29 35.75 -9.82
C ALA A 537 -12.21 35.92 -10.94
N LYS A 538 -12.23 37.01 -11.71
CA LYS A 538 -11.26 37.19 -12.81
C LYS A 538 -9.84 37.36 -12.29
N ARG A 539 -9.66 38.18 -11.22
CA ARG A 539 -8.35 38.44 -10.65
C ARG A 539 -7.75 37.22 -9.99
N ILE A 540 -8.51 36.52 -9.17
CA ILE A 540 -8.03 35.31 -8.51
C ILE A 540 -7.67 34.22 -9.53
N THR A 541 -8.48 34.03 -10.58
CA THR A 541 -8.16 33.09 -11.65
C THR A 541 -6.89 33.51 -12.42
N ALA A 542 -6.70 34.78 -12.70
CA ALA A 542 -5.47 35.28 -13.35
C ALA A 542 -4.24 35.02 -12.48
N ASN A 543 -4.33 35.30 -11.18
CA ASN A 543 -3.22 35.11 -10.24
C ASN A 543 -2.88 33.58 -10.10
N LEU A 544 -3.89 32.71 -10.03
CA LEU A 544 -3.66 31.26 -10.05
C LEU A 544 -2.97 30.82 -11.36
N ASN A 545 -3.42 31.34 -12.51
CA ASN A 545 -2.78 31.06 -13.80
C ASN A 545 -1.33 31.55 -13.88
N ASN A 546 -1.00 32.66 -13.25
CA ASN A 546 0.38 33.18 -13.23
C ASN A 546 1.34 32.23 -12.52
N VAL A 547 0.88 31.53 -11.49
CA VAL A 547 1.73 30.64 -10.66
C VAL A 547 1.63 29.19 -11.13
N MET A 548 0.42 28.70 -11.41
CA MET A 548 0.11 27.29 -11.60
C MET A 548 -0.37 26.96 -13.03
N GLY A 549 -0.57 27.96 -13.89
CA GLY A 549 -1.12 27.75 -15.23
C GLY A 549 -0.29 26.79 -16.07
N GLY A 550 -0.95 25.87 -16.75
CA GLY A 550 -0.34 24.83 -17.58
C GLY A 550 0.18 23.60 -16.80
N LEU A 551 -0.10 23.52 -15.49
CA LEU A 551 0.11 22.33 -14.68
C LEU A 551 -1.21 21.61 -14.44
N ASP A 552 -1.17 20.31 -14.40
CA ASP A 552 -2.24 19.46 -13.90
C ASP A 552 -2.07 19.22 -12.38
N ALA A 553 -3.10 18.72 -11.71
CA ALA A 553 -3.07 18.50 -10.27
C ALA A 553 -2.02 17.45 -9.83
N GLU A 554 -1.68 16.54 -10.73
CA GLU A 554 -0.60 15.57 -10.58
C GLU A 554 0.80 16.15 -10.83
N ASP A 555 0.92 17.37 -11.41
CA ASP A 555 2.19 18.00 -11.73
C ASP A 555 2.66 18.93 -10.59
N THR A 556 2.87 18.35 -9.41
CA THR A 556 3.45 19.02 -8.24
C THR A 556 4.63 18.21 -7.71
N TRP A 557 5.65 18.85 -7.08
CA TRP A 557 6.77 18.13 -6.47
C TRP A 557 6.30 17.21 -5.35
N THR A 558 5.42 17.71 -4.48
CA THR A 558 4.73 16.88 -3.49
C THR A 558 3.34 16.53 -4.02
N PRO A 559 2.97 15.25 -4.13
CA PRO A 559 1.64 14.81 -4.59
C PRO A 559 0.50 15.55 -3.90
N PHE A 560 -0.51 15.93 -4.69
CA PHE A 560 -1.56 16.86 -4.26
C PHE A 560 -2.96 16.33 -4.56
N TYR A 561 -3.93 16.71 -3.74
CA TYR A 561 -5.34 16.69 -4.10
C TYR A 561 -6.11 17.86 -3.46
N CYS A 562 -7.22 18.23 -4.08
CA CYS A 562 -8.19 19.10 -3.44
C CYS A 562 -9.62 18.57 -3.65
N VAL A 563 -10.57 19.14 -2.91
CA VAL A 563 -11.96 18.73 -3.00
C VAL A 563 -12.87 19.89 -3.38
N SER A 564 -13.92 19.59 -4.12
CA SER A 564 -15.05 20.49 -4.39
C SER A 564 -16.36 19.76 -4.17
N THR A 565 -17.44 20.51 -4.05
CA THR A 565 -18.80 19.96 -3.95
C THR A 565 -19.48 20.01 -5.30
N ASN A 566 -19.87 18.86 -5.83
CA ASN A 566 -20.64 18.73 -7.04
C ASN A 566 -22.15 18.92 -6.72
N LEU A 567 -22.70 20.06 -7.09
CA LEU A 567 -24.11 20.40 -6.83
C LEU A 567 -25.07 19.56 -7.68
N THR A 568 -24.66 19.19 -8.90
CA THR A 568 -25.50 18.43 -9.83
C THR A 568 -25.71 17.00 -9.33
N LYS A 569 -24.65 16.39 -8.76
CA LYS A 569 -24.65 14.99 -8.29
C LYS A 569 -24.74 14.88 -6.76
N SER A 570 -24.77 15.97 -6.02
CA SER A 570 -24.84 16.02 -4.55
C SER A 570 -23.73 15.20 -3.86
N ARG A 571 -22.51 15.25 -4.39
CA ARG A 571 -21.37 14.50 -3.85
C ARG A 571 -20.11 15.35 -3.76
N LEU A 572 -19.15 14.85 -2.96
CA LEU A 572 -17.80 15.40 -2.96
C LEU A 572 -17.06 14.94 -4.24
N GLU A 573 -16.37 15.87 -4.89
CA GLU A 573 -15.49 15.61 -6.03
C GLU A 573 -14.05 15.78 -5.59
N VAL A 574 -13.21 14.75 -5.82
CA VAL A 574 -11.79 14.75 -5.45
C VAL A 574 -10.96 14.99 -6.70
N HIS A 575 -10.22 16.07 -6.72
CA HIS A 575 -9.36 16.46 -7.82
C HIS A 575 -7.92 16.04 -7.53
N ARG A 576 -7.50 14.94 -8.13
CA ARG A 576 -6.11 14.43 -8.10
C ARG A 576 -5.44 14.55 -9.46
N ARG A 577 -6.20 14.90 -10.50
CA ARG A 577 -5.79 14.95 -11.91
C ARG A 577 -6.47 16.07 -12.64
N GLY A 578 -5.86 16.47 -13.75
CA GLY A 578 -6.39 17.48 -14.64
C GLY A 578 -6.03 18.89 -14.20
N ASP A 579 -6.49 19.88 -14.96
CA ASP A 579 -6.07 21.28 -14.83
C ASP A 579 -6.12 21.78 -13.37
N LEU A 580 -4.95 22.06 -12.81
CA LEU A 580 -4.77 22.46 -11.42
C LEU A 580 -5.54 23.74 -11.08
N VAL A 581 -5.54 24.72 -12.01
CA VAL A 581 -6.24 25.98 -11.80
C VAL A 581 -7.75 25.76 -11.72
N THR A 582 -8.32 24.92 -12.57
CA THR A 582 -9.74 24.58 -12.55
C THR A 582 -10.12 23.86 -11.24
N ALA A 583 -9.29 22.91 -10.81
CA ALA A 583 -9.49 22.16 -9.56
C ALA A 583 -9.54 23.10 -8.34
N ILE A 584 -8.55 24.00 -8.22
CA ILE A 584 -8.51 24.98 -7.14
C ILE A 584 -9.65 25.98 -7.25
N ARG A 585 -9.97 26.48 -8.47
CA ARG A 585 -11.11 27.39 -8.67
C ARG A 585 -12.43 26.76 -8.21
N ALA A 586 -12.64 25.47 -8.48
CA ALA A 586 -13.81 24.75 -8.00
C ALA A 586 -13.80 24.66 -6.46
N SER A 587 -12.63 24.31 -5.89
CA SER A 587 -12.48 24.14 -4.44
C SER A 587 -12.71 25.43 -3.64
N ILE A 588 -12.45 26.61 -4.22
CA ILE A 588 -12.64 27.92 -3.54
C ILE A 588 -13.95 28.62 -3.94
N ALA A 589 -14.80 28.03 -4.76
CA ALA A 589 -16.01 28.63 -5.27
C ALA A 589 -17.10 28.75 -4.20
N ILE A 590 -16.87 29.61 -3.19
CA ILE A 590 -17.81 29.84 -2.09
C ILE A 590 -19.16 30.32 -2.65
N PRO A 591 -20.27 29.58 -2.42
CA PRO A 591 -21.59 29.93 -2.91
C PRO A 591 -22.01 31.38 -2.56
N GLY A 592 -22.45 32.13 -3.58
CA GLY A 592 -22.82 33.53 -3.46
C GLY A 592 -21.65 34.52 -3.40
N VAL A 593 -20.42 34.09 -3.06
CA VAL A 593 -19.22 34.96 -3.04
C VAL A 593 -18.47 34.85 -4.38
N LEU A 594 -18.18 33.66 -4.83
CA LEU A 594 -17.53 33.38 -6.11
C LEU A 594 -18.47 32.60 -7.03
N PRO A 595 -18.37 32.77 -8.36
CA PRO A 595 -19.22 32.02 -9.28
C PRO A 595 -18.89 30.53 -9.23
N PRO A 596 -19.88 29.64 -9.27
CA PRO A 596 -19.68 28.20 -9.44
C PRO A 596 -18.87 27.90 -10.70
N VAL A 597 -18.17 26.77 -10.69
CA VAL A 597 -17.31 26.34 -11.80
C VAL A 597 -18.01 25.25 -12.60
N PRO A 598 -18.25 25.45 -13.91
CA PRO A 598 -18.72 24.37 -14.78
C PRO A 598 -17.65 23.29 -14.96
N PHE A 599 -18.05 22.02 -14.87
CA PHE A 599 -17.15 20.87 -15.05
C PHE A 599 -17.88 19.78 -15.86
N GLY A 600 -17.69 19.78 -17.17
CA GLY A 600 -18.54 19.04 -18.10
C GLY A 600 -19.99 19.51 -17.97
N ASP A 601 -20.91 18.60 -17.67
CA ASP A 601 -22.31 18.88 -17.43
C ASP A 601 -22.63 19.18 -15.95
N ASP A 602 -21.61 19.12 -15.09
CA ASP A 602 -21.76 19.33 -13.64
C ASP A 602 -21.42 20.77 -13.23
N LEU A 603 -21.93 21.16 -12.05
CA LEU A 603 -21.68 22.46 -11.44
C LEU A 603 -20.98 22.26 -10.09
N LEU A 604 -19.76 22.79 -9.97
CA LEU A 604 -18.93 22.65 -8.78
C LEU A 604 -18.90 23.93 -7.95
N VAL A 605 -18.90 23.76 -6.63
CA VAL A 605 -18.73 24.81 -5.63
C VAL A 605 -17.70 24.39 -4.58
N ASP A 606 -17.41 25.29 -3.63
CA ASP A 606 -16.44 25.10 -2.55
C ASP A 606 -16.59 23.75 -1.84
N GLY A 607 -15.45 23.09 -1.63
CA GLY A 607 -15.39 21.78 -0.96
C GLY A 607 -15.90 21.81 0.47
N GLY A 608 -15.70 22.94 1.17
CA GLY A 608 -16.15 23.13 2.55
C GLY A 608 -17.66 23.00 2.77
N VAL A 609 -18.47 22.98 1.70
CA VAL A 609 -19.90 22.71 1.79
C VAL A 609 -20.18 21.30 2.31
N LEU A 610 -19.44 20.29 1.82
CA LEU A 610 -19.57 18.89 2.24
C LEU A 610 -18.45 18.46 3.18
N ASP A 611 -17.22 18.89 2.91
CA ASP A 611 -16.06 18.52 3.71
C ASP A 611 -15.01 19.64 3.76
N ASN A 612 -14.91 20.27 4.93
CA ASN A 612 -13.98 21.38 5.11
C ASN A 612 -12.54 20.93 5.42
N VAL A 613 -12.35 19.73 5.94
CA VAL A 613 -11.04 19.15 6.26
C VAL A 613 -11.04 17.69 5.78
N PRO A 614 -10.70 17.43 4.51
CA PRO A 614 -10.88 16.12 3.87
C PRO A 614 -9.80 15.10 4.27
N ALA A 615 -9.64 14.86 5.59
CA ALA A 615 -8.63 13.97 6.14
C ALA A 615 -8.98 12.48 6.01
N ASP A 616 -10.25 12.14 5.87
CA ASP A 616 -10.73 10.79 5.58
C ASP A 616 -10.24 10.30 4.22
N ILE A 617 -10.14 11.20 3.23
CA ILE A 617 -9.57 10.90 1.90
C ILE A 617 -8.08 10.60 2.01
N MET A 618 -7.34 11.35 2.83
CA MET A 618 -5.92 11.11 3.11
C MET A 618 -5.72 9.79 3.85
N ARG A 619 -6.53 9.52 4.86
CA ARG A 619 -6.46 8.29 5.66
C ARG A 619 -6.80 7.04 4.86
N ALA A 620 -7.65 7.14 3.86
CA ALA A 620 -8.01 6.04 2.96
C ALA A 620 -6.90 5.70 1.94
N ASP A 621 -5.87 6.53 1.83
CA ASP A 621 -4.76 6.31 0.91
C ASP A 621 -3.76 5.30 1.52
N PRO A 622 -3.52 4.13 0.88
CA PRO A 622 -2.66 3.09 1.43
C PRO A 622 -1.18 3.48 1.49
N SER A 623 -0.77 4.53 0.77
CA SER A 623 0.60 5.07 0.80
C SER A 623 0.88 5.93 2.04
N ILE A 624 -0.17 6.31 2.79
CA ILE A 624 -0.09 7.23 3.93
C ILE A 624 -0.19 6.49 5.25
N GLY A 625 0.87 6.58 6.05
CA GLY A 625 0.95 6.05 7.41
C GLY A 625 0.50 7.04 8.48
N THR A 626 0.76 8.34 8.26
CA THR A 626 0.50 9.40 9.22
C THR A 626 -0.31 10.52 8.58
N VAL A 627 -1.36 10.99 9.25
CA VAL A 627 -2.21 12.09 8.80
C VAL A 627 -2.17 13.26 9.78
N ILE A 628 -1.76 14.42 9.28
CA ILE A 628 -1.79 15.70 9.99
C ILE A 628 -2.93 16.54 9.41
N ALA A 629 -3.88 16.97 10.21
CA ALA A 629 -5.01 17.78 9.77
C ALA A 629 -5.00 19.15 10.47
N VAL A 630 -5.18 20.20 9.68
CA VAL A 630 -5.17 21.60 10.17
C VAL A 630 -6.51 22.25 9.90
N ASP A 631 -7.18 22.66 10.95
CA ASP A 631 -8.47 23.35 10.91
C ASP A 631 -8.32 24.81 11.38
N VAL A 632 -8.75 25.74 10.55
CA VAL A 632 -8.75 27.19 10.83
C VAL A 632 -10.16 27.78 10.80
N ALA A 633 -11.19 26.94 10.74
CA ALA A 633 -12.57 27.40 10.73
C ALA A 633 -12.98 27.92 12.11
N PRO A 634 -13.86 28.94 12.17
CA PRO A 634 -14.28 29.49 13.45
C PRO A 634 -15.09 28.49 14.28
N PRO A 635 -14.83 28.41 15.60
CA PRO A 635 -15.54 27.47 16.49
C PRO A 635 -17.03 27.86 16.67
N SER A 636 -17.36 29.17 16.56
CA SER A 636 -18.70 29.69 16.78
C SER A 636 -19.21 30.46 15.56
N GLY A 637 -20.52 30.43 15.35
CA GLY A 637 -21.21 31.17 14.29
C GLY A 637 -21.58 32.60 14.66
N PRO A 638 -22.08 33.38 13.69
CA PRO A 638 -22.60 34.72 13.96
C PRO A 638 -23.82 34.64 14.86
N GLY A 639 -23.80 35.41 15.93
CA GLY A 639 -24.96 35.64 16.78
C GLY A 639 -25.71 36.92 16.36
N THR A 640 -26.92 37.10 16.85
CA THR A 640 -27.63 38.36 16.74
C THR A 640 -27.53 39.14 18.04
N ARG A 641 -27.29 40.43 17.93
CA ARG A 641 -27.27 41.37 19.08
C ARG A 641 -28.62 42.01 19.35
N GLU A 642 -29.58 41.90 18.42
CA GLU A 642 -30.93 42.38 18.55
C GLU A 642 -31.96 41.34 18.12
N ASP A 643 -33.01 41.22 18.88
CA ASP A 643 -34.16 40.42 18.49
C ASP A 643 -34.96 41.22 17.45
N TYR A 644 -35.07 40.68 16.26
CA TYR A 644 -35.84 41.25 15.15
C TYR A 644 -37.14 40.46 14.87
N GLY A 645 -37.43 39.47 15.70
CA GLY A 645 -38.55 38.58 15.55
C GLY A 645 -38.42 37.68 14.30
N MET A 646 -39.57 37.35 13.70
CA MET A 646 -39.62 36.44 12.52
C MET A 646 -39.49 37.20 11.17
N TYR A 647 -39.47 38.51 11.17
CA TYR A 647 -39.49 39.35 9.96
C TYR A 647 -38.40 40.43 10.04
N LEU A 648 -37.59 40.55 8.99
CA LEU A 648 -36.59 41.60 8.85
C LEU A 648 -36.59 42.11 7.41
N SER A 649 -37.08 43.36 7.20
CA SER A 649 -36.99 44.04 5.92
C SER A 649 -35.59 44.62 5.73
N GLY A 650 -35.00 44.49 4.54
CA GLY A 650 -33.72 45.12 4.20
C GLY A 650 -33.77 46.66 4.39
N TRP A 651 -34.91 47.31 4.13
CA TRP A 651 -35.10 48.73 4.41
C TRP A 651 -35.12 49.05 5.90
N GLN A 652 -35.68 48.20 6.72
CA GLN A 652 -35.66 48.36 8.18
C GLN A 652 -34.23 48.18 8.72
N ALA A 653 -33.52 47.18 8.23
CA ALA A 653 -32.09 46.98 8.57
C ALA A 653 -31.27 48.21 8.18
N MET A 654 -31.45 48.75 6.97
CA MET A 654 -30.72 49.91 6.46
C MET A 654 -31.05 51.20 7.22
N ARG A 655 -32.32 51.45 7.55
CA ARG A 655 -32.73 52.62 8.38
C ARG A 655 -32.13 52.59 9.78
N ARG A 656 -32.01 51.42 10.38
CA ARG A 656 -31.37 51.25 11.71
C ARG A 656 -29.84 51.38 11.63
N PHE A 657 -29.25 51.07 10.47
CA PHE A 657 -27.81 51.23 10.24
C PHE A 657 -27.36 52.67 10.08
N VAL A 658 -28.17 53.49 9.33
CA VAL A 658 -27.86 54.90 9.02
C VAL A 658 -27.86 55.83 10.26
N GLY A 659 -28.42 55.40 11.38
CA GLY A 659 -28.53 56.21 12.61
C GLY A 659 -27.51 55.92 13.72
N ARG A 660 -26.55 54.99 13.51
CA ARG A 660 -25.62 54.55 14.57
C ARG A 660 -24.16 54.85 14.21
N ALA A 661 -23.44 55.38 15.20
CA ALA A 661 -22.00 55.65 15.11
C ALA A 661 -21.11 54.37 15.19
N SER A 662 -21.72 53.15 15.22
CA SER A 662 -21.00 51.89 15.33
C SER A 662 -20.82 51.26 13.94
N SER A 663 -19.58 50.89 13.61
CA SER A 663 -19.19 50.26 12.33
C SER A 663 -19.68 48.83 12.11
N SER A 664 -20.35 48.20 13.07
CA SER A 664 -20.84 46.81 12.98
C SER A 664 -22.38 46.73 12.94
N SER A 665 -22.92 46.02 11.95
CA SER A 665 -24.36 45.72 11.88
C SER A 665 -24.79 44.84 13.06
N PRO A 666 -25.93 45.16 13.71
CA PRO A 666 -26.48 44.34 14.75
C PRO A 666 -27.07 43.00 14.25
N TYR A 667 -27.23 42.88 12.90
CA TYR A 667 -27.79 41.73 12.22
C TYR A 667 -26.71 40.93 11.50
N PRO A 668 -26.85 39.57 11.43
CA PRO A 668 -25.93 38.79 10.63
C PRO A 668 -26.07 39.12 9.15
N GLY A 669 -24.95 39.38 8.47
CA GLY A 669 -24.95 39.57 7.03
C GLY A 669 -25.28 38.29 6.26
N VAL A 670 -25.91 38.42 5.08
CA VAL A 670 -26.28 37.28 4.22
C VAL A 670 -25.05 36.38 3.95
N GLY A 671 -23.89 37.00 3.64
CA GLY A 671 -22.66 36.25 3.40
C GLY A 671 -22.19 35.45 4.61
N SER A 672 -22.28 36.05 5.84
CA SER A 672 -21.86 35.32 7.07
C SER A 672 -22.80 34.16 7.41
N VAL A 673 -24.11 34.30 7.12
CA VAL A 673 -25.07 33.21 7.30
C VAL A 673 -24.82 32.09 6.31
N LEU A 674 -24.64 32.40 5.02
CA LEU A 674 -24.35 31.41 3.98
C LEU A 674 -23.08 30.63 4.29
N ILE A 675 -21.98 31.31 4.63
CA ILE A 675 -20.70 30.68 4.97
C ILE A 675 -20.86 29.79 6.20
N ARG A 676 -21.56 30.25 7.23
CA ARG A 676 -21.76 29.45 8.44
C ARG A 676 -22.62 28.21 8.15
N THR A 677 -23.64 28.34 7.32
CA THR A 677 -24.47 27.20 6.89
C THR A 677 -23.62 26.14 6.18
N MET A 678 -22.68 26.55 5.33
CA MET A 678 -21.70 25.64 4.69
C MET A 678 -20.87 24.89 5.75
N ILE A 679 -20.22 25.65 6.65
CA ILE A 679 -19.32 25.06 7.66
C ILE A 679 -20.11 24.15 8.63
N THR A 680 -21.36 24.49 8.97
CA THR A 680 -22.20 23.69 9.85
C THR A 680 -22.49 22.30 9.27
N GLY A 681 -22.57 22.15 7.95
CA GLY A 681 -22.71 20.87 7.27
C GLY A 681 -21.54 19.92 7.50
N SER A 682 -20.33 20.46 7.60
CA SER A 682 -19.09 19.69 7.85
C SER A 682 -18.74 19.52 9.33
N GLU A 683 -19.44 20.19 10.27
CA GLU A 683 -19.09 20.22 11.69
C GLU A 683 -19.20 18.85 12.38
N GLY A 684 -20.16 18.02 11.95
CA GLY A 684 -20.29 16.63 12.44
C GLY A 684 -19.11 15.76 12.06
N ARG A 685 -18.53 15.93 10.87
CA ARG A 685 -17.30 15.24 10.44
C ARG A 685 -16.08 15.73 11.22
N ARG A 686 -15.94 17.04 11.40
CA ARG A 686 -14.85 17.65 12.18
C ARG A 686 -14.84 17.16 13.62
N SER A 687 -16.01 17.13 14.29
CA SER A 687 -16.15 16.62 15.66
C SER A 687 -15.79 15.13 15.75
N LYS A 688 -16.18 14.33 14.78
CA LYS A 688 -15.83 12.91 14.70
C LYS A 688 -14.33 12.73 14.52
N MET A 689 -13.71 13.47 13.63
CA MET A 689 -12.27 13.39 13.32
C MET A 689 -11.37 13.64 14.54
N LYS A 690 -11.80 14.48 15.48
CA LYS A 690 -11.08 14.74 16.73
C LYS A 690 -10.99 13.52 17.64
N HIS A 691 -11.85 12.51 17.47
CA HIS A 691 -12.00 11.41 18.43
C HIS A 691 -11.86 10.01 17.81
N ASP A 692 -11.93 9.86 16.47
CA ASP A 692 -11.98 8.56 15.82
C ASP A 692 -10.64 8.07 15.23
N GLY A 693 -9.55 8.83 15.43
CA GLY A 693 -8.22 8.48 14.94
C GLY A 693 -8.02 8.68 13.42
N THR A 694 -8.91 9.42 12.74
CA THR A 694 -8.74 9.78 11.33
C THR A 694 -7.47 10.62 11.11
N ALA A 695 -7.15 11.53 12.01
CA ALA A 695 -5.90 12.29 12.04
C ALA A 695 -5.05 11.87 13.25
N ASP A 696 -3.75 11.66 13.02
CA ASP A 696 -2.76 11.38 14.08
C ASP A 696 -2.39 12.66 14.83
N LEU A 697 -2.40 13.79 14.15
CA LEU A 697 -2.28 15.13 14.71
C LEU A 697 -3.38 16.02 14.14
N TYR A 698 -4.27 16.49 15.00
CA TYR A 698 -5.32 17.46 14.64
C TYR A 698 -5.00 18.83 15.27
N LEU A 699 -4.68 19.81 14.42
CA LEU A 699 -4.38 21.18 14.80
C LEU A 699 -5.61 22.06 14.59
N ASP A 700 -6.36 22.29 15.65
CA ASP A 700 -7.45 23.28 15.69
C ASP A 700 -6.87 24.65 16.07
N LEU A 701 -6.83 25.56 15.13
CA LEU A 701 -6.19 26.87 15.28
C LEU A 701 -7.25 27.98 15.39
N GLU A 702 -7.39 28.55 16.58
CA GLU A 702 -8.29 29.67 16.81
C GLU A 702 -7.74 30.97 16.21
N MET A 703 -8.39 31.43 15.12
CA MET A 703 -8.07 32.68 14.42
C MET A 703 -9.08 33.78 14.70
N ASP A 704 -9.36 34.04 15.99
CA ASP A 704 -10.32 35.06 16.41
C ASP A 704 -9.91 36.46 15.94
N GLY A 705 -10.91 37.28 15.57
CA GLY A 705 -10.70 38.63 15.09
C GLY A 705 -10.18 38.73 13.64
N VAL A 706 -10.11 37.62 12.91
CA VAL A 706 -9.79 37.61 11.47
C VAL A 706 -11.06 37.31 10.69
N GLY A 707 -11.49 38.27 9.86
CA GLY A 707 -12.59 38.11 8.94
C GLY A 707 -12.25 37.25 7.73
N LEU A 708 -13.26 36.64 7.08
CA LEU A 708 -13.07 35.71 5.96
C LEU A 708 -12.34 36.35 4.75
N LEU A 709 -12.53 37.62 4.49
CA LEU A 709 -11.99 38.35 3.33
C LEU A 709 -10.92 39.41 3.71
N GLU A 710 -10.36 39.34 4.92
CA GLU A 710 -9.33 40.26 5.42
C GLU A 710 -7.93 39.75 5.02
N PHE A 711 -7.65 39.77 3.72
CA PHE A 711 -6.36 39.29 3.16
C PHE A 711 -5.18 40.20 3.50
N ASP A 712 -5.43 41.43 3.94
CA ASP A 712 -4.41 42.41 4.39
C ASP A 712 -3.73 42.01 5.70
N LYS A 713 -4.32 41.05 6.47
CA LYS A 713 -3.76 40.57 7.75
C LYS A 713 -2.79 39.40 7.60
N MET A 714 -2.35 39.06 6.39
CA MET A 714 -1.56 37.86 6.08
C MET A 714 -0.42 37.63 7.08
N THR A 715 0.52 38.58 7.22
CA THR A 715 1.71 38.42 8.06
C THR A 715 1.36 38.08 9.52
N ALA A 716 0.36 38.75 10.07
CA ALA A 716 -0.07 38.51 11.46
C ALA A 716 -0.73 37.13 11.63
N VAL A 717 -1.47 36.65 10.62
CA VAL A 717 -2.14 35.35 10.66
C VAL A 717 -1.13 34.21 10.48
N VAL A 718 -0.13 34.38 9.61
CA VAL A 718 0.98 33.42 9.45
C VAL A 718 1.72 33.22 10.77
N GLU A 719 2.10 34.32 11.41
CA GLU A 719 2.83 34.24 12.70
C GLU A 719 1.98 33.64 13.82
N ARG A 720 0.69 33.97 13.90
CA ARG A 720 -0.23 33.33 14.85
C ARG A 720 -0.35 31.82 14.59
N GLY A 721 -0.42 31.39 13.33
CA GLY A 721 -0.43 29.98 12.94
C GLY A 721 0.82 29.25 13.40
N TYR A 722 1.98 29.86 13.20
CA TYR A 722 3.26 29.31 13.65
C TYR A 722 3.34 29.16 15.17
N VAL A 723 3.06 30.24 15.90
CA VAL A 723 3.12 30.26 17.39
C VAL A 723 2.14 29.23 17.99
N ALA A 724 0.96 29.08 17.41
CA ALA A 724 -0.04 28.13 17.91
C ALA A 724 0.29 26.67 17.56
N ALA A 725 0.90 26.39 16.42
CA ALA A 725 1.18 25.04 15.94
C ALA A 725 2.51 24.50 16.45
N SER A 726 3.58 25.31 16.47
CA SER A 726 4.95 24.85 16.75
C SER A 726 5.09 24.06 18.07
N PRO A 727 4.58 24.52 19.24
CA PRO A 727 4.70 23.73 20.46
C PRO A 727 3.89 22.43 20.44
N ARG A 728 2.74 22.40 19.77
CA ARG A 728 1.90 21.19 19.65
C ARG A 728 2.55 20.15 18.76
N ILE A 729 3.23 20.59 17.69
CA ILE A 729 4.01 19.71 16.80
C ILE A 729 5.19 19.13 17.58
N ALA A 730 5.93 19.96 18.34
CA ALA A 730 7.04 19.49 19.17
C ALA A 730 6.62 18.45 20.21
N GLU A 731 5.51 18.70 20.91
CA GLU A 731 4.95 17.75 21.89
C GLU A 731 4.54 16.42 21.21
N TRP A 732 3.90 16.50 20.05
CA TRP A 732 3.50 15.33 19.29
C TRP A 732 4.70 14.52 18.78
N LEU A 733 5.75 15.19 18.26
CA LEU A 733 7.00 14.56 17.84
C LEU A 733 7.76 13.89 18.99
N ALA A 734 7.70 14.44 20.20
CA ALA A 734 8.30 13.80 21.38
C ALA A 734 7.70 12.42 21.68
N SER A 735 6.44 12.18 21.26
CA SER A 735 5.77 10.87 21.34
C SER A 735 6.00 9.98 20.11
N ARG A 736 6.60 10.52 19.03
CA ARG A 736 6.82 9.84 17.73
C ARG A 736 8.19 10.22 17.14
N PRO A 737 9.29 9.82 17.80
CA PRO A 737 10.65 10.19 17.38
C PRO A 737 11.00 9.67 15.97
N GLU A 738 10.33 8.61 15.50
CA GLU A 738 10.51 8.04 14.16
C GLU A 738 10.10 8.97 13.02
N LEU A 739 9.34 10.03 13.30
CA LEU A 739 8.90 11.01 12.29
C LEU A 739 9.84 12.22 12.17
N ALA A 740 10.73 12.42 13.13
CA ALA A 740 11.74 13.46 13.04
C ALA A 740 12.89 12.93 12.17
N THR A 741 12.95 13.34 10.89
CA THR A 741 14.13 13.09 10.08
C THR A 741 15.31 13.79 10.74
N GLY A 742 16.30 13.03 11.18
CA GLY A 742 17.51 13.59 11.80
C GLY A 742 18.12 14.64 10.87
N GLY A 743 18.29 15.87 11.39
CA GLY A 743 18.88 17.01 10.68
C GLY A 743 20.34 16.76 10.31
#